data_96d3ec1849b6a3e6d6f3d5ed12bade34
#
_entry.id   96d3ec1849b6a3e6d6f3d5ed12bade34
#
_cell.length_a   1.000
_cell.length_b   1.000
_cell.length_c   1.000
_cell.angle_alpha   90.00
_cell.angle_beta   90.00
_cell.angle_gamma   90.00
#
_symmetry.space_group_name_H-M   'P 1'
#
loop_
_entity.id
_entity.type
_entity.pdbx_description
1 polymer ?
#
loop_
_entity_poly.entity_id
_entity_poly.type
_entity_poly.pdbx_seq_one_letter_code
_entity_poly.pdbx_strand_id
1 'polypeptide(L)'
;MAAKLIDLSFTLNGRKVKVQIAPDTMLFALLREQGCASVRCACETTNCGLCTVWLDGDPVLSCSVPAARVEGHTITTLEGLKAESEALARAMAAEGAEQCGFCAPGLIMNVLALARAAKEDPSLVATREELSRQLAGNLCRCSGYESQLRAIVRFLNESGVQVGFEMPELPVNDTSCDGVSYKQITHKQPKKDSKALLEGRPVYTGDMVPAGALIVKLKRSPYARAKIRSIDTSRALKVPGVVGVYTYEDVPKRRFTIAGQSYPQPSPYDRLILENLVRYQNEEVAIVAAETEEAADKALKLIKVDYEVLEPLLDFTQALDNDIVVHPEGDVTFMFPQGGDVPRNLVCSGTSDYGDLDEAFAQSDIVFERTYTSQATQTAPMETFRAFATTDAFGRISVTTSTQVPFHVRRMVAQSLDIPQSRVQVIKPRIGGGFGSKQTGCCEIFVAFVTQQTGRPSYCCYTREETITAGNSRHQMQMTVKLGAMNDGTITAIDLHTLSNAGAYGEHATTTIGLSGHKSLPIYNHVKASRFSWDAVYTNTNRGGAYRGYGATQGQFAVESAVNELADMLHMDPADLRLKNIVREGEIMPQYYNEKLNACALDRCLLRAMDMIGWRDKPLAVDLGDRVRALGCALTMQGSGISNVDIAGIDMRLEEDGFITIGTGATDNGMGVDTILAQIAAEELGVESSLIVVRGVDTDVSPFDAGSYASSGTYVTGLAAKNAATELREKICVKAAQMWDVDAADVVFDGQYVRLSDERAAREQNRYLTLRDFANLCVKNIAGGDALTSHASACLPVSPPPFMAGIAEVEVDKATGKVTVVDYAAAVDCGTVINEALARVQAEGGIAQGIGHALYEIVEHDDRGRLRTGNFMSYKLPTRLDIGSIRVAFEPSYEPTGPFGAKSIGEVVINTPLAAVASAVAHATGHQVRSLPITPEKALLGE
;
A
#
# COMPACT_ATOMS: atom_id res chain seq x y z
N MET A 1 29.18 -20.89 -28.02
CA MET A 1 28.78 -20.45 -29.37
C MET A 1 27.74 -19.37 -29.16
N ALA A 2 27.85 -18.22 -29.83
CA ALA A 2 26.76 -17.23 -29.84
C ALA A 2 25.51 -17.94 -30.39
N ALA A 3 24.35 -17.75 -29.73
CA ALA A 3 23.09 -18.31 -30.24
C ALA A 3 22.86 -17.79 -31.65
N LYS A 4 22.47 -18.65 -32.58
CA LYS A 4 22.15 -18.23 -33.96
C LYS A 4 20.86 -17.43 -33.92
N LEU A 5 20.94 -16.12 -34.22
CA LEU A 5 19.75 -15.26 -34.27
C LEU A 5 18.77 -15.75 -35.36
N ILE A 6 17.49 -15.56 -35.11
CA ILE A 6 16.38 -15.87 -36.02
C ILE A 6 15.84 -14.55 -36.59
N ASP A 7 15.72 -14.47 -37.92
CA ASP A 7 14.97 -13.38 -38.55
C ASP A 7 13.47 -13.57 -38.29
N LEU A 8 12.79 -12.57 -37.82
CA LEU A 8 11.37 -12.57 -37.48
C LEU A 8 10.67 -11.39 -38.16
N SER A 9 9.56 -11.66 -38.84
CA SER A 9 8.72 -10.63 -39.46
C SER A 9 7.25 -10.83 -39.06
N PHE A 10 6.65 -9.81 -38.45
CA PHE A 10 5.27 -9.81 -37.99
C PHE A 10 4.62 -8.44 -38.10
N THR A 11 3.33 -8.34 -37.85
CA THR A 11 2.62 -7.04 -37.80
C THR A 11 2.37 -6.64 -36.35
N LEU A 12 2.82 -5.45 -35.92
CA LEU A 12 2.58 -4.91 -34.59
C LEU A 12 1.75 -3.62 -34.69
N ASN A 13 0.55 -3.61 -34.13
CA ASN A 13 -0.36 -2.45 -34.14
C ASN A 13 -0.53 -1.86 -35.57
N GLY A 14 -0.70 -2.73 -36.57
CA GLY A 14 -0.84 -2.37 -37.98
C GLY A 14 0.46 -2.04 -38.72
N ARG A 15 1.64 -2.09 -38.05
CA ARG A 15 2.96 -1.83 -38.68
C ARG A 15 3.72 -3.12 -38.87
N LYS A 16 4.35 -3.29 -40.04
CA LYS A 16 5.28 -4.41 -40.26
C LYS A 16 6.58 -4.20 -39.49
N VAL A 17 6.95 -5.18 -38.68
CA VAL A 17 8.19 -5.22 -37.88
C VAL A 17 9.08 -6.35 -38.40
N LYS A 18 10.37 -6.07 -38.59
CA LYS A 18 11.40 -7.05 -38.93
C LYS A 18 12.54 -6.91 -37.92
N VAL A 19 12.84 -7.97 -37.21
CA VAL A 19 13.85 -8.00 -36.14
C VAL A 19 14.62 -9.31 -36.17
N GLN A 20 15.78 -9.30 -35.54
CA GLN A 20 16.54 -10.53 -35.22
C GLN A 20 16.40 -10.81 -33.73
N ILE A 21 16.02 -12.02 -33.39
CA ILE A 21 15.83 -12.44 -32.00
C ILE A 21 16.61 -13.69 -31.65
N ALA A 22 16.93 -13.91 -30.39
CA ALA A 22 17.38 -15.20 -29.89
C ALA A 22 16.27 -16.24 -29.94
N PRO A 23 16.54 -17.53 -30.17
CA PRO A 23 15.51 -18.57 -30.31
C PRO A 23 14.58 -18.72 -29.11
N ASP A 24 15.04 -18.39 -27.91
CA ASP A 24 14.35 -18.46 -26.63
C ASP A 24 13.69 -17.14 -26.19
N THR A 25 13.74 -16.09 -27.03
CA THR A 25 13.09 -14.81 -26.74
C THR A 25 11.57 -14.99 -26.62
N MET A 26 11.03 -14.56 -25.48
CA MET A 26 9.57 -14.54 -25.26
C MET A 26 8.94 -13.29 -25.88
N LEU A 27 7.68 -13.41 -26.33
CA LEU A 27 6.94 -12.31 -26.96
C LEU A 27 6.88 -11.08 -26.05
N PHE A 28 6.71 -11.26 -24.74
CA PHE A 28 6.73 -10.19 -23.75
C PHE A 28 8.02 -9.33 -23.88
N ALA A 29 9.18 -9.95 -23.87
CA ALA A 29 10.46 -9.25 -23.94
C ALA A 29 10.58 -8.47 -25.26
N LEU A 30 10.28 -9.13 -26.38
CA LEU A 30 10.27 -8.50 -27.71
C LEU A 30 9.36 -7.28 -27.77
N LEU A 31 8.13 -7.35 -27.25
CA LEU A 31 7.18 -6.23 -27.27
C LEU A 31 7.68 -5.07 -26.41
N ARG A 32 8.31 -5.34 -25.26
CA ARG A 32 8.94 -4.30 -24.43
C ARG A 32 10.08 -3.59 -25.17
N GLU A 33 10.93 -4.33 -25.87
CA GLU A 33 11.99 -3.78 -26.74
C GLU A 33 11.46 -2.96 -27.89
N GLN A 34 10.27 -3.32 -28.43
CA GLN A 34 9.57 -2.54 -29.47
C GLN A 34 8.83 -1.31 -28.91
N GLY A 35 8.97 -1.00 -27.61
CA GLY A 35 8.41 0.19 -26.98
C GLY A 35 6.95 0.05 -26.51
N CYS A 36 6.38 -1.16 -26.44
CA CYS A 36 5.04 -1.40 -25.92
C CYS A 36 5.03 -1.31 -24.38
N ALA A 37 4.88 -0.11 -23.84
CA ALA A 37 4.90 0.16 -22.40
C ALA A 37 3.69 -0.41 -21.66
N SER A 38 2.56 -0.59 -22.36
CA SER A 38 1.33 -1.18 -21.79
C SER A 38 1.47 -2.65 -21.44
N VAL A 39 2.41 -3.36 -22.07
CA VAL A 39 2.66 -4.78 -21.81
C VAL A 39 3.52 -4.93 -20.56
N ARG A 40 2.94 -5.45 -19.46
CA ARG A 40 3.58 -5.50 -18.14
C ARG A 40 3.65 -6.92 -17.61
N CYS A 41 4.60 -7.19 -16.72
CA CYS A 41 4.73 -8.47 -16.04
C CYS A 41 4.77 -8.26 -14.52
N ALA A 42 4.05 -9.09 -13.76
CA ALA A 42 4.02 -9.08 -12.31
C ALA A 42 4.31 -10.44 -11.68
N CYS A 43 4.02 -11.54 -12.36
CA CYS A 43 4.07 -12.88 -11.77
C CYS A 43 5.23 -13.75 -12.25
N GLU A 44 5.66 -13.63 -13.52
CA GLU A 44 6.62 -14.51 -14.19
C GLU A 44 6.21 -16.01 -14.19
N THR A 45 4.96 -16.30 -13.81
CA THR A 45 4.38 -17.65 -13.67
C THR A 45 3.08 -17.81 -14.47
N THR A 46 2.84 -16.93 -15.45
CA THR A 46 1.72 -17.00 -16.43
C THR A 46 0.31 -16.95 -15.85
N ASN A 47 0.11 -16.36 -14.67
CA ASN A 47 -1.19 -16.38 -13.98
C ASN A 47 -1.77 -15.00 -13.59
N CYS A 48 -1.08 -13.87 -13.87
CA CYS A 48 -1.56 -12.56 -13.43
C CYS A 48 -2.33 -11.74 -14.47
N GLY A 49 -2.24 -12.09 -15.77
CA GLY A 49 -2.96 -11.43 -16.86
C GLY A 49 -2.44 -10.06 -17.30
N LEU A 50 -1.36 -9.52 -16.67
CA LEU A 50 -0.88 -8.16 -16.96
C LEU A 50 -0.17 -8.04 -18.32
N CYS A 51 0.34 -9.14 -18.86
CA CYS A 51 1.02 -9.21 -20.15
C CYS A 51 0.10 -9.59 -21.32
N THR A 52 -1.22 -9.51 -21.14
CA THR A 52 -2.21 -9.85 -22.18
C THR A 52 -2.05 -8.94 -23.39
N VAL A 53 -1.97 -9.55 -24.57
CA VAL A 53 -1.99 -8.92 -25.90
C VAL A 53 -2.91 -9.74 -26.80
N TRP A 54 -3.26 -9.25 -27.97
CA TRP A 54 -4.00 -10.03 -28.94
C TRP A 54 -3.05 -10.58 -30.02
N LEU A 55 -3.14 -11.89 -30.27
CA LEU A 55 -2.54 -12.59 -31.41
C LEU A 55 -3.66 -12.93 -32.39
N ASP A 56 -3.63 -12.31 -33.57
CA ASP A 56 -4.65 -12.41 -34.61
C ASP A 56 -6.09 -12.11 -34.10
N GLY A 57 -6.21 -11.28 -33.08
CA GLY A 57 -7.48 -10.89 -32.46
C GLY A 57 -7.84 -11.63 -31.18
N ASP A 58 -7.16 -12.72 -30.84
CA ASP A 58 -7.41 -13.51 -29.64
C ASP A 58 -6.48 -13.09 -28.48
N PRO A 59 -6.99 -12.98 -27.24
CA PRO A 59 -6.18 -12.62 -26.09
C PRO A 59 -5.23 -13.75 -25.67
N VAL A 60 -3.92 -13.43 -25.57
CA VAL A 60 -2.88 -14.36 -25.14
C VAL A 60 -1.97 -13.71 -24.10
N LEU A 61 -1.37 -14.52 -23.23
CA LEU A 61 -0.33 -14.07 -22.29
C LEU A 61 1.02 -14.01 -22.99
N SER A 62 1.53 -12.84 -23.33
CA SER A 62 2.78 -12.68 -24.08
C SER A 62 4.00 -13.28 -23.37
N CYS A 63 3.98 -13.39 -22.03
CA CYS A 63 5.03 -14.04 -21.25
C CYS A 63 5.09 -15.57 -21.43
N SER A 64 4.08 -16.21 -22.04
CA SER A 64 4.02 -17.65 -22.32
C SER A 64 4.17 -17.99 -23.80
N VAL A 65 4.26 -16.99 -24.68
CA VAL A 65 4.39 -17.16 -26.12
C VAL A 65 5.85 -16.94 -26.55
N PRO A 66 6.55 -17.96 -27.10
CA PRO A 66 7.84 -17.73 -27.73
C PRO A 66 7.70 -16.78 -28.93
N ALA A 67 8.55 -15.77 -29.01
CA ALA A 67 8.47 -14.73 -30.07
C ALA A 67 8.57 -15.33 -31.50
N ALA A 68 9.33 -16.39 -31.68
CA ALA A 68 9.45 -17.08 -32.98
C ALA A 68 8.09 -17.60 -33.54
N ARG A 69 7.09 -17.81 -32.69
CA ARG A 69 5.74 -18.28 -33.11
C ARG A 69 4.90 -17.19 -33.80
N VAL A 70 5.29 -15.94 -33.72
CA VAL A 70 4.49 -14.84 -34.30
C VAL A 70 4.95 -14.47 -35.71
N GLU A 71 5.82 -15.26 -36.35
CA GLU A 71 6.20 -15.08 -37.76
C GLU A 71 4.96 -15.02 -38.67
N GLY A 72 4.79 -13.91 -39.39
CA GLY A 72 3.66 -13.67 -40.28
C GLY A 72 2.33 -13.30 -39.60
N HIS A 73 2.25 -13.37 -38.26
CA HIS A 73 1.03 -13.06 -37.50
C HIS A 73 0.89 -11.57 -37.16
N THR A 74 -0.27 -11.20 -36.64
CA THR A 74 -0.60 -9.85 -36.18
C THR A 74 -0.69 -9.80 -34.66
N ILE A 75 0.11 -8.93 -34.05
CA ILE A 75 0.05 -8.61 -32.61
C ILE A 75 -0.58 -7.23 -32.42
N THR A 76 -1.58 -7.19 -31.53
CA THR A 76 -2.19 -5.94 -31.10
C THR A 76 -1.99 -5.76 -29.59
N THR A 77 -1.43 -4.62 -29.20
CA THR A 77 -1.30 -4.19 -27.81
C THR A 77 -2.25 -3.02 -27.54
N LEU A 78 -2.36 -2.55 -26.30
CA LEU A 78 -3.27 -1.45 -25.95
C LEU A 78 -2.94 -0.17 -26.73
N GLU A 79 -1.68 0.06 -27.09
CA GLU A 79 -1.25 1.19 -27.93
C GLU A 79 -1.96 1.21 -29.29
N GLY A 80 -2.37 0.05 -29.80
CA GLY A 80 -3.13 -0.11 -31.06
C GLY A 80 -4.64 -0.01 -30.91
N LEU A 81 -5.18 0.08 -29.69
CA LEU A 81 -6.63 0.03 -29.37
C LEU A 81 -7.11 1.29 -28.64
N LYS A 82 -6.44 2.45 -28.81
CA LYS A 82 -6.77 3.64 -28.03
C LYS A 82 -8.22 4.11 -28.18
N ALA A 83 -8.75 4.07 -29.40
CA ALA A 83 -10.13 4.49 -29.67
C ALA A 83 -11.14 3.51 -29.07
N GLU A 84 -10.91 2.19 -29.20
CA GLU A 84 -11.78 1.15 -28.70
C GLU A 84 -11.80 1.08 -27.18
N SER A 85 -10.68 1.42 -26.51
CA SER A 85 -10.56 1.37 -25.06
C SER A 85 -11.10 2.62 -24.35
N GLU A 86 -11.37 3.72 -25.06
CA GLU A 86 -11.70 5.02 -24.47
C GLU A 86 -12.97 4.98 -23.59
N ALA A 87 -14.01 4.29 -24.02
CA ALA A 87 -15.26 4.18 -23.26
C ALA A 87 -15.06 3.40 -21.94
N LEU A 88 -14.32 2.27 -21.99
CA LEU A 88 -13.97 1.51 -20.80
C LEU A 88 -13.06 2.32 -19.86
N ALA A 89 -12.09 3.04 -20.42
CA ALA A 89 -11.20 3.90 -19.63
C ALA A 89 -11.97 5.00 -18.88
N ARG A 90 -12.95 5.64 -19.55
CA ARG A 90 -13.83 6.62 -18.87
C ARG A 90 -14.66 5.98 -17.75
N ALA A 91 -15.22 4.81 -17.97
CA ALA A 91 -15.99 4.09 -16.95
C ALA A 91 -15.09 3.73 -15.74
N MET A 92 -13.87 3.23 -15.98
CA MET A 92 -12.91 2.91 -14.93
C MET A 92 -12.49 4.16 -14.13
N ALA A 93 -12.21 5.27 -14.80
CA ALA A 93 -11.84 6.54 -14.17
C ALA A 93 -12.96 7.08 -13.27
N ALA A 94 -14.22 6.99 -13.72
CA ALA A 94 -15.40 7.45 -12.95
C ALA A 94 -15.62 6.63 -11.66
N GLU A 95 -15.26 5.35 -11.65
CA GLU A 95 -15.35 4.46 -10.50
C GLU A 95 -14.08 4.44 -9.62
N GLY A 96 -13.01 5.13 -10.02
CA GLY A 96 -11.69 5.06 -9.37
C GLY A 96 -11.04 3.67 -9.47
N ALA A 97 -11.41 2.90 -10.47
CA ALA A 97 -11.08 1.47 -10.60
C ALA A 97 -9.62 1.17 -10.94
N GLU A 98 -8.86 2.16 -11.42
CA GLU A 98 -7.47 1.97 -11.85
C GLU A 98 -6.43 2.17 -10.76
N GLN A 99 -6.73 2.69 -9.61
CA GLN A 99 -5.81 3.06 -8.52
C GLN A 99 -4.32 3.24 -8.96
N CYS A 100 -3.43 2.25 -8.72
CA CYS A 100 -2.04 2.32 -9.18
C CYS A 100 -1.90 2.14 -10.71
N GLY A 101 -2.90 1.61 -11.40
CA GLY A 101 -2.95 1.45 -12.85
C GLY A 101 -2.02 0.38 -13.45
N PHE A 102 -1.21 -0.32 -12.63
CA PHE A 102 -0.23 -1.28 -13.15
C PHE A 102 -0.88 -2.49 -13.82
N CYS A 103 -2.03 -2.96 -13.33
CA CYS A 103 -2.79 -4.08 -13.90
C CYS A 103 -3.79 -3.65 -15.01
N ALA A 104 -4.08 -2.35 -15.13
CA ALA A 104 -5.17 -1.87 -15.97
C ALA A 104 -5.04 -2.22 -17.47
N PRO A 105 -3.86 -2.09 -18.12
CA PRO A 105 -3.73 -2.41 -19.55
C PRO A 105 -4.10 -3.87 -19.88
N GLY A 106 -3.57 -4.84 -19.11
CA GLY A 106 -3.89 -6.25 -19.33
C GLY A 106 -5.37 -6.57 -19.08
N LEU A 107 -6.00 -5.93 -18.07
CA LEU A 107 -7.44 -6.05 -17.84
C LEU A 107 -8.25 -5.48 -19.01
N ILE A 108 -7.91 -4.29 -19.51
CA ILE A 108 -8.58 -3.64 -20.64
C ILE A 108 -8.52 -4.54 -21.88
N MET A 109 -7.36 -5.12 -22.20
CA MET A 109 -7.20 -6.04 -23.31
C MET A 109 -8.17 -7.23 -23.23
N ASN A 110 -8.30 -7.84 -22.03
CA ASN A 110 -9.23 -8.95 -21.83
C ASN A 110 -10.70 -8.52 -21.86
N VAL A 111 -11.05 -7.37 -21.27
CA VAL A 111 -12.45 -6.89 -21.29
C VAL A 111 -12.90 -6.54 -22.71
N LEU A 112 -12.05 -5.96 -23.54
CA LEU A 112 -12.38 -5.67 -24.94
C LEU A 112 -12.56 -6.97 -25.75
N ALA A 113 -11.75 -8.01 -25.51
CA ALA A 113 -11.93 -9.31 -26.13
C ALA A 113 -13.23 -9.97 -25.65
N LEU A 114 -13.52 -9.94 -24.35
CA LEU A 114 -14.75 -10.47 -23.77
C LEU A 114 -15.98 -9.75 -24.34
N ALA A 115 -15.96 -8.43 -24.51
CA ALA A 115 -17.06 -7.67 -25.10
C ALA A 115 -17.38 -8.10 -26.54
N ARG A 116 -16.39 -8.55 -27.30
CA ARG A 116 -16.59 -9.12 -28.64
C ARG A 116 -17.21 -10.53 -28.55
N ALA A 117 -16.62 -11.40 -27.72
CA ALA A 117 -17.09 -12.76 -27.52
C ALA A 117 -18.53 -12.82 -26.98
N ALA A 118 -18.85 -11.95 -26.00
CA ALA A 118 -20.19 -11.92 -25.38
C ALA A 118 -21.31 -11.41 -26.30
N LYS A 119 -20.98 -10.77 -27.43
CA LYS A 119 -21.99 -10.48 -28.50
C LYS A 119 -22.45 -11.75 -29.23
N GLU A 120 -21.57 -12.73 -29.32
CA GLU A 120 -21.85 -14.04 -29.96
C GLU A 120 -22.36 -15.04 -28.92
N ASP A 121 -21.83 -14.99 -27.69
CA ASP A 121 -22.25 -15.88 -26.59
C ASP A 121 -22.51 -15.05 -25.29
N PRO A 122 -23.77 -14.58 -25.09
CA PRO A 122 -24.16 -13.84 -23.89
C PRO A 122 -24.01 -14.63 -22.57
N SER A 123 -23.90 -15.97 -22.62
CA SER A 123 -23.74 -16.78 -21.41
C SER A 123 -22.46 -16.46 -20.64
N LEU A 124 -21.44 -15.93 -21.32
CA LEU A 124 -20.15 -15.51 -20.71
C LEU A 124 -20.30 -14.37 -19.67
N VAL A 125 -21.41 -13.64 -19.70
CA VAL A 125 -21.73 -12.52 -18.83
C VAL A 125 -23.12 -12.63 -18.19
N ALA A 126 -23.71 -13.83 -18.20
CA ALA A 126 -25.06 -14.07 -17.71
C ALA A 126 -25.20 -13.94 -16.20
N THR A 127 -24.13 -14.20 -15.43
CA THR A 127 -24.08 -14.05 -13.99
C THR A 127 -22.82 -13.33 -13.56
N ARG A 128 -22.84 -12.79 -12.34
CA ARG A 128 -21.63 -12.19 -11.71
C ARG A 128 -20.49 -13.22 -11.66
N GLU A 129 -20.79 -14.47 -11.36
CA GLU A 129 -19.80 -15.53 -11.27
C GLU A 129 -19.18 -15.82 -12.65
N GLU A 130 -19.97 -15.91 -13.71
CA GLU A 130 -19.44 -16.13 -15.08
C GLU A 130 -18.54 -14.98 -15.52
N LEU A 131 -18.98 -13.72 -15.35
CA LEU A 131 -18.14 -12.56 -15.65
C LEU A 131 -16.84 -12.57 -14.83
N SER A 132 -16.93 -12.89 -13.54
CA SER A 132 -15.75 -12.99 -12.67
C SER A 132 -14.81 -14.11 -13.11
N ARG A 133 -15.34 -15.25 -13.57
CA ARG A 133 -14.57 -16.38 -14.07
C ARG A 133 -13.79 -16.02 -15.35
N GLN A 134 -14.39 -15.29 -16.29
CA GLN A 134 -13.68 -14.80 -17.48
C GLN A 134 -12.49 -13.91 -17.16
N LEU A 135 -12.53 -13.19 -16.05
CA LEU A 135 -11.52 -12.21 -15.64
C LEU A 135 -10.70 -12.63 -14.43
N ALA A 136 -10.86 -13.85 -13.91
CA ALA A 136 -10.15 -14.34 -12.71
C ALA A 136 -8.63 -14.31 -12.86
N GLY A 137 -8.12 -14.52 -14.08
CA GLY A 137 -6.70 -14.43 -14.42
C GLY A 137 -6.14 -13.00 -14.49
N ASN A 138 -6.95 -11.95 -14.31
CA ASN A 138 -6.48 -10.56 -14.24
C ASN A 138 -6.38 -10.13 -12.77
N LEU A 139 -5.20 -10.33 -12.17
CA LEU A 139 -4.96 -10.03 -10.76
C LEU A 139 -4.82 -8.51 -10.52
N CYS A 140 -5.44 -8.05 -9.45
CA CYS A 140 -5.27 -6.70 -8.91
C CYS A 140 -5.11 -6.77 -7.39
N ARG A 141 -4.18 -5.98 -6.83
CA ARG A 141 -3.98 -5.90 -5.38
C ARG A 141 -4.65 -4.69 -4.75
N CYS A 142 -5.02 -3.69 -5.57
CA CYS A 142 -5.45 -2.39 -5.08
C CYS A 142 -6.97 -2.25 -4.89
N SER A 143 -7.76 -2.73 -5.87
CA SER A 143 -9.15 -2.27 -6.08
C SER A 143 -10.21 -3.10 -5.38
N GLY A 144 -9.86 -4.26 -4.82
CA GLY A 144 -10.87 -5.20 -4.31
C GLY A 144 -11.85 -5.72 -5.38
N TYR A 145 -11.58 -5.42 -6.64
CA TYR A 145 -12.33 -5.83 -7.85
C TYR A 145 -13.73 -5.21 -8.03
N GLU A 146 -14.43 -4.76 -6.99
CA GLU A 146 -15.81 -4.25 -7.07
C GLU A 146 -15.93 -3.03 -8.00
N SER A 147 -15.08 -2.03 -7.81
CA SER A 147 -15.07 -0.85 -8.68
C SER A 147 -14.77 -1.21 -10.14
N GLN A 148 -13.89 -2.21 -10.36
CA GLN A 148 -13.61 -2.71 -11.70
C GLN A 148 -14.84 -3.41 -12.29
N LEU A 149 -15.56 -4.23 -11.53
CA LEU A 149 -16.78 -4.90 -11.99
C LEU A 149 -17.86 -3.87 -12.36
N ARG A 150 -18.11 -2.85 -11.52
CA ARG A 150 -19.05 -1.77 -11.84
C ARG A 150 -18.70 -1.07 -13.15
N ALA A 151 -17.44 -0.72 -13.34
CA ALA A 151 -16.99 -0.09 -14.58
C ALA A 151 -17.13 -0.99 -15.81
N ILE A 152 -16.83 -2.29 -15.67
CA ILE A 152 -16.93 -3.28 -16.75
C ILE A 152 -18.40 -3.53 -17.12
N VAL A 153 -19.28 -3.74 -16.16
CA VAL A 153 -20.73 -3.94 -16.40
C VAL A 153 -21.33 -2.73 -17.12
N ARG A 154 -21.00 -1.51 -16.67
CA ARG A 154 -21.41 -0.28 -17.34
C ARG A 154 -20.92 -0.23 -18.79
N PHE A 155 -19.64 -0.50 -19.02
CA PHE A 155 -19.05 -0.51 -20.36
C PHE A 155 -19.69 -1.55 -21.29
N LEU A 156 -19.91 -2.78 -20.79
CA LEU A 156 -20.54 -3.86 -21.57
C LEU A 156 -21.94 -3.46 -22.02
N ASN A 157 -22.76 -2.95 -21.10
CA ASN A 157 -24.12 -2.46 -21.40
C ASN A 157 -24.11 -1.30 -22.41
N GLU A 158 -23.24 -0.31 -22.23
CA GLU A 158 -23.06 0.82 -23.17
C GLU A 158 -22.56 0.35 -24.55
N SER A 159 -21.84 -0.78 -24.62
CA SER A 159 -21.32 -1.40 -25.86
C SER A 159 -22.33 -2.34 -26.54
N GLY A 160 -23.53 -2.43 -26.02
CA GLY A 160 -24.61 -3.28 -26.55
C GLY A 160 -24.50 -4.77 -26.18
N VAL A 161 -23.70 -5.08 -25.14
CA VAL A 161 -23.63 -6.40 -24.49
C VAL A 161 -24.45 -6.34 -23.21
N GLN A 162 -25.62 -6.96 -23.21
CA GLN A 162 -26.48 -6.97 -22.03
C GLN A 162 -25.97 -7.99 -21.01
N VAL A 163 -25.56 -7.50 -19.85
CA VAL A 163 -25.14 -8.33 -18.72
C VAL A 163 -26.39 -8.88 -18.01
N GLY A 164 -26.38 -10.18 -17.67
CA GLY A 164 -27.55 -10.88 -17.12
C GLY A 164 -27.80 -10.68 -15.61
N PHE A 165 -27.10 -9.76 -14.96
CA PHE A 165 -27.24 -9.45 -13.53
C PHE A 165 -27.08 -7.95 -13.28
N GLU A 166 -27.58 -7.48 -12.15
CA GLU A 166 -27.40 -6.10 -11.69
C GLU A 166 -26.33 -6.02 -10.61
N MET A 167 -25.51 -4.96 -10.66
CA MET A 167 -24.58 -4.65 -9.57
C MET A 167 -25.38 -4.13 -8.37
N PRO A 168 -24.98 -4.47 -7.12
CA PRO A 168 -25.60 -3.89 -5.94
C PRO A 168 -25.57 -2.36 -6.01
N GLU A 169 -26.66 -1.72 -5.64
CA GLU A 169 -26.70 -0.26 -5.49
C GLU A 169 -25.67 0.19 -4.44
N LEU A 170 -24.98 1.28 -4.77
CA LEU A 170 -24.06 1.88 -3.80
C LEU A 170 -24.87 2.56 -2.70
N PRO A 171 -24.45 2.41 -1.42
CA PRO A 171 -25.08 3.14 -0.32
C PRO A 171 -25.06 4.64 -0.59
N VAL A 172 -26.17 5.30 -0.30
CA VAL A 172 -26.21 6.76 -0.28
C VAL A 172 -25.41 7.23 0.94
N ASN A 173 -24.45 8.11 0.72
CA ASN A 173 -23.54 8.57 1.75
C ASN A 173 -23.66 10.07 1.96
N ASP A 174 -23.71 10.48 3.23
CA ASP A 174 -23.33 11.82 3.62
C ASP A 174 -21.80 11.89 3.61
N THR A 175 -21.22 12.89 2.96
CA THR A 175 -19.78 13.05 2.81
C THR A 175 -19.17 14.07 3.76
N SER A 176 -20.02 14.89 4.43
CA SER A 176 -19.63 15.80 5.51
C SER A 176 -20.80 15.98 6.47
N CYS A 177 -20.52 16.42 7.70
CA CYS A 177 -21.53 16.67 8.73
C CYS A 177 -21.53 18.11 9.28
N ASP A 178 -20.75 19.02 8.69
CA ASP A 178 -20.64 20.43 9.10
C ASP A 178 -21.71 21.35 8.47
N GLY A 179 -22.54 20.82 7.59
CA GLY A 179 -23.58 21.56 6.88
C GLY A 179 -23.06 22.52 5.80
N VAL A 180 -21.75 22.45 5.47
CA VAL A 180 -21.14 23.26 4.43
C VAL A 180 -21.30 22.59 3.07
N SER A 181 -21.70 23.36 2.07
CA SER A 181 -21.72 22.91 0.67
C SER A 181 -20.37 23.22 0.01
N TYR A 182 -19.57 22.21 -0.18
CA TYR A 182 -18.28 22.31 -0.83
C TYR A 182 -18.39 22.28 -2.35
N LYS A 183 -17.41 22.87 -3.07
CA LYS A 183 -17.39 22.92 -4.55
C LYS A 183 -16.46 21.90 -5.16
N GLN A 184 -15.33 21.63 -4.51
CA GLN A 184 -14.28 20.76 -5.06
C GLN A 184 -14.11 19.48 -4.26
N ILE A 185 -14.17 19.55 -2.93
CA ILE A 185 -14.14 18.37 -2.05
C ILE A 185 -15.55 17.79 -1.90
N THR A 186 -15.66 16.60 -1.34
CA THR A 186 -16.89 15.78 -1.22
C THR A 186 -17.50 15.32 -2.56
N HIS A 187 -16.88 15.69 -3.66
CA HIS A 187 -17.31 15.30 -5.01
C HIS A 187 -16.37 14.25 -5.63
N LYS A 188 -16.97 13.33 -6.38
CA LYS A 188 -16.24 12.34 -7.18
C LYS A 188 -15.47 13.05 -8.31
N GLN A 189 -14.16 12.95 -8.29
CA GLN A 189 -13.29 13.42 -9.37
C GLN A 189 -12.36 12.29 -9.79
N PRO A 190 -12.16 12.06 -11.11
CA PRO A 190 -11.16 11.12 -11.59
C PRO A 190 -9.77 11.52 -11.12
N LYS A 191 -8.90 10.54 -10.95
CA LYS A 191 -7.49 10.80 -10.64
C LYS A 191 -6.84 11.63 -11.75
N LYS A 192 -5.97 12.56 -11.38
CA LYS A 192 -5.26 13.44 -12.34
C LYS A 192 -4.41 12.66 -13.35
N ASP A 193 -3.89 11.51 -12.98
CA ASP A 193 -3.08 10.62 -13.81
C ASP A 193 -3.87 9.49 -14.49
N SER A 194 -5.17 9.37 -14.25
CA SER A 194 -6.05 8.30 -14.71
C SER A 194 -5.87 7.99 -16.19
N LYS A 195 -5.91 9.02 -17.04
CA LYS A 195 -5.76 8.85 -18.48
C LYS A 195 -4.42 8.20 -18.86
N ALA A 196 -3.32 8.63 -18.25
CA ALA A 196 -2.00 8.06 -18.54
C ALA A 196 -1.89 6.59 -18.11
N LEU A 197 -2.49 6.25 -16.96
CA LEU A 197 -2.49 4.89 -16.43
C LEU A 197 -3.33 3.94 -17.30
N LEU A 198 -4.51 4.37 -17.72
CA LEU A 198 -5.47 3.58 -18.51
C LEU A 198 -5.06 3.45 -19.99
N GLU A 199 -4.33 4.43 -20.53
CA GLU A 199 -3.70 4.35 -21.86
C GLU A 199 -2.40 3.51 -21.86
N GLY A 200 -1.94 3.03 -20.70
CA GLY A 200 -0.71 2.23 -20.59
C GLY A 200 0.58 3.01 -20.87
N ARG A 201 0.58 4.35 -20.64
CA ARG A 201 1.75 5.19 -20.89
C ARG A 201 2.98 4.78 -20.05
N PRO A 202 4.21 5.08 -20.52
CA PRO A 202 5.45 4.78 -19.81
C PRO A 202 5.64 5.76 -18.63
N VAL A 203 5.15 5.39 -17.44
CA VAL A 203 5.14 6.26 -16.25
C VAL A 203 5.81 5.63 -15.02
N TYR A 204 6.21 4.37 -15.09
CA TYR A 204 6.83 3.64 -13.98
C TYR A 204 8.35 3.58 -14.13
N THR A 205 9.05 3.31 -13.03
CA THR A 205 10.52 3.25 -12.99
C THR A 205 11.14 2.41 -14.11
N GLY A 206 10.58 1.23 -14.38
CA GLY A 206 11.07 0.33 -15.43
C GLY A 206 10.86 0.84 -16.87
N ASP A 207 10.06 1.87 -17.05
CA ASP A 207 9.82 2.50 -18.37
C ASP A 207 10.82 3.62 -18.69
N MET A 208 11.61 4.06 -17.69
CA MET A 208 12.49 5.23 -17.75
C MET A 208 13.97 4.89 -17.66
N VAL A 209 14.32 3.59 -17.69
CA VAL A 209 15.71 3.13 -17.57
C VAL A 209 16.56 3.69 -18.70
N PRO A 210 17.70 4.35 -18.40
CA PRO A 210 18.56 4.90 -19.44
C PRO A 210 19.13 3.81 -20.35
N ALA A 211 19.23 4.11 -21.65
CA ALA A 211 19.88 3.19 -22.60
C ALA A 211 21.34 2.92 -22.20
N GLY A 212 21.75 1.66 -22.24
CA GLY A 212 23.09 1.23 -21.86
C GLY A 212 23.37 1.17 -20.36
N ALA A 213 22.31 1.26 -19.52
CA ALA A 213 22.44 1.02 -18.09
C ALA A 213 22.94 -0.42 -17.84
N LEU A 214 23.86 -0.58 -16.89
CA LEU A 214 24.30 -1.89 -16.44
C LEU A 214 23.17 -2.61 -15.73
N ILE A 215 22.97 -3.86 -16.04
CA ILE A 215 22.05 -4.74 -15.33
C ILE A 215 22.71 -5.20 -14.03
N VAL A 216 22.05 -4.94 -12.91
CA VAL A 216 22.48 -5.36 -11.58
C VAL A 216 21.65 -6.55 -11.15
N LYS A 217 22.29 -7.69 -10.92
CA LYS A 217 21.68 -8.89 -10.35
C LYS A 217 22.45 -9.36 -9.12
N LEU A 218 21.75 -10.07 -8.23
CA LEU A 218 22.26 -10.45 -6.92
C LEU A 218 22.42 -11.97 -6.82
N LYS A 219 23.61 -12.42 -6.40
CA LYS A 219 23.80 -13.79 -5.92
C LYS A 219 23.18 -13.91 -4.56
N ARG A 220 22.28 -14.88 -4.38
CA ARG A 220 21.54 -15.09 -3.15
C ARG A 220 21.91 -16.40 -2.49
N SER A 221 21.82 -16.45 -1.16
CA SER A 221 22.09 -17.63 -0.35
C SER A 221 20.98 -18.69 -0.50
N PRO A 222 21.33 -19.97 -0.67
CA PRO A 222 20.36 -21.06 -0.59
C PRO A 222 20.03 -21.49 0.86
N TYR A 223 20.71 -20.92 1.85
CA TYR A 223 20.64 -21.33 3.25
C TYR A 223 20.00 -20.23 4.11
N ALA A 224 19.28 -20.64 5.15
CA ALA A 224 18.70 -19.72 6.11
C ALA A 224 19.73 -19.17 7.11
N ARG A 225 20.77 -19.95 7.45
CA ARG A 225 21.88 -19.51 8.29
C ARG A 225 23.17 -20.18 7.84
N ALA A 226 24.16 -19.39 7.49
CA ALA A 226 25.46 -19.89 7.06
C ALA A 226 26.55 -18.82 7.19
N LYS A 227 27.78 -19.26 7.52
CA LYS A 227 28.97 -18.40 7.41
C LYS A 227 29.61 -18.61 6.06
N ILE A 228 29.91 -17.54 5.35
CA ILE A 228 30.63 -17.56 4.09
C ILE A 228 32.13 -17.67 4.42
N ARG A 229 32.77 -18.77 3.99
CA ARG A 229 34.21 -19.00 4.15
C ARG A 229 35.00 -18.35 3.03
N SER A 230 34.48 -18.39 1.80
CA SER A 230 35.09 -17.75 0.64
C SER A 230 34.10 -17.60 -0.51
N ILE A 231 34.38 -16.63 -1.41
CA ILE A 231 33.65 -16.42 -2.66
C ILE A 231 34.63 -16.35 -3.82
N ASP A 232 34.55 -17.31 -4.75
CA ASP A 232 35.34 -17.28 -5.98
C ASP A 232 34.55 -16.65 -7.13
N THR A 233 34.92 -15.43 -7.50
CA THR A 233 34.33 -14.63 -8.58
C THR A 233 35.13 -14.71 -9.89
N SER A 234 36.27 -15.39 -9.90
CA SER A 234 37.27 -15.37 -10.98
C SER A 234 36.76 -15.80 -12.35
N ARG A 235 35.83 -16.78 -12.38
CA ARG A 235 35.15 -17.22 -13.60
C ARG A 235 34.03 -16.30 -14.06
N ALA A 236 33.31 -15.70 -13.12
CA ALA A 236 32.23 -14.77 -13.40
C ALA A 236 32.77 -13.50 -14.06
N LEU A 237 33.88 -12.96 -13.58
CA LEU A 237 34.57 -11.80 -14.15
C LEU A 237 35.06 -11.99 -15.59
N LYS A 238 35.22 -13.25 -16.04
CA LYS A 238 35.65 -13.56 -17.43
C LYS A 238 34.49 -13.68 -18.41
N VAL A 239 33.26 -13.55 -17.97
CA VAL A 239 32.06 -13.56 -18.84
C VAL A 239 32.07 -12.27 -19.67
N PRO A 240 32.02 -12.33 -21.01
CA PRO A 240 31.91 -11.12 -21.83
C PRO A 240 30.66 -10.30 -21.46
N GLY A 241 30.85 -8.99 -21.29
CA GLY A 241 29.81 -8.07 -20.88
C GLY A 241 29.65 -7.91 -19.36
N VAL A 242 30.38 -8.67 -18.53
CA VAL A 242 30.47 -8.45 -17.09
C VAL A 242 31.43 -7.30 -16.81
N VAL A 243 30.99 -6.29 -16.08
CA VAL A 243 31.77 -5.09 -15.74
C VAL A 243 32.34 -5.20 -14.32
N GLY A 244 31.62 -5.83 -13.41
CA GLY A 244 32.07 -6.01 -12.03
C GLY A 244 31.30 -7.12 -11.30
N VAL A 245 31.99 -7.74 -10.34
CA VAL A 245 31.40 -8.66 -9.36
C VAL A 245 31.92 -8.26 -8.00
N TYR A 246 31.01 -7.91 -7.07
CA TYR A 246 31.36 -7.37 -5.76
C TYR A 246 30.85 -8.29 -4.66
N THR A 247 31.63 -8.42 -3.59
CA THR A 247 31.38 -9.28 -2.43
C THR A 247 31.32 -8.45 -1.15
N TYR A 248 31.15 -9.11 -0.01
CA TYR A 248 31.20 -8.42 1.29
C TYR A 248 32.56 -7.74 1.55
N GLU A 249 33.63 -8.10 0.86
CA GLU A 249 34.95 -7.46 0.99
C GLU A 249 35.05 -6.11 0.28
N ASP A 250 34.18 -5.89 -0.72
CA ASP A 250 34.22 -4.72 -1.62
C ASP A 250 33.30 -3.57 -1.19
N VAL A 251 32.44 -3.79 -0.20
CA VAL A 251 31.40 -2.83 0.24
C VAL A 251 31.78 -2.12 1.53
N PRO A 252 31.25 -0.89 1.79
CA PRO A 252 31.44 -0.20 3.06
C PRO A 252 31.01 -1.05 4.27
N LYS A 253 31.73 -0.93 5.38
CA LYS A 253 31.48 -1.70 6.62
C LYS A 253 30.69 -0.91 7.66
N ARG A 254 29.93 0.07 7.24
CA ARG A 254 29.06 0.87 8.09
C ARG A 254 27.67 0.25 8.17
N ARG A 255 27.20 -0.09 9.40
CA ARG A 255 25.83 -0.54 9.61
C ARG A 255 24.84 0.59 9.40
N PHE A 256 23.72 0.26 8.84
CA PHE A 256 22.60 1.14 8.55
C PHE A 256 21.27 0.42 8.78
N THR A 257 20.18 1.15 8.70
CA THR A 257 18.83 0.58 8.69
C THR A 257 18.16 0.87 7.36
N ILE A 258 17.39 -0.11 6.87
CA ILE A 258 16.59 0.01 5.62
C ILE A 258 15.15 0.45 5.89
N ALA A 259 14.78 0.71 7.15
CA ALA A 259 13.45 1.19 7.49
C ALA A 259 13.24 2.65 7.08
N GLY A 260 12.16 2.92 6.36
CA GLY A 260 11.74 4.26 5.97
C GLY A 260 10.93 4.93 7.08
N GLN A 261 11.60 5.31 8.17
CA GLN A 261 10.97 5.95 9.32
C GLN A 261 11.60 7.30 9.62
N SER A 262 10.81 8.20 10.22
CA SER A 262 11.23 9.53 10.60
C SER A 262 12.23 9.52 11.77
N TYR A 263 12.86 10.66 11.99
CA TYR A 263 13.74 10.90 13.11
C TYR A 263 12.93 11.33 14.36
N PRO A 264 13.28 10.87 15.56
CA PRO A 264 14.32 9.91 15.91
C PRO A 264 13.97 8.49 15.47
N GLN A 265 14.95 7.80 14.88
CA GLN A 265 14.70 6.51 14.26
C GLN A 265 14.70 5.37 15.28
N PRO A 266 13.58 4.65 15.48
CA PRO A 266 13.49 3.58 16.47
C PRO A 266 14.08 2.25 15.97
N SER A 267 14.31 2.11 14.66
CA SER A 267 14.81 0.89 14.05
C SER A 267 16.27 0.63 14.36
N PRO A 268 16.71 -0.62 14.58
CA PRO A 268 18.11 -0.96 14.78
C PRO A 268 18.95 -0.70 13.53
N TYR A 269 20.22 -0.37 13.75
CA TYR A 269 21.26 -0.32 12.71
C TYR A 269 21.95 -1.67 12.69
N ASP A 270 21.33 -2.65 12.05
CA ASP A 270 21.69 -4.06 12.10
C ASP A 270 22.14 -4.65 10.77
N ARG A 271 22.16 -3.85 9.66
CA ARG A 271 22.44 -4.31 8.30
C ARG A 271 23.69 -3.66 7.69
N LEU A 272 24.43 -4.45 6.90
CA LEU A 272 25.44 -4.01 5.91
C LEU A 272 24.91 -4.23 4.48
N ILE A 273 25.58 -3.67 3.45
CA ILE A 273 25.21 -3.93 2.05
C ILE A 273 25.34 -5.42 1.73
N LEU A 274 26.46 -6.02 2.12
CA LEU A 274 26.74 -7.47 2.05
C LEU A 274 27.52 -7.88 3.30
N GLU A 275 27.25 -9.07 3.82
CA GLU A 275 27.94 -9.65 4.98
C GLU A 275 28.45 -11.06 4.71
N ASN A 276 29.38 -11.53 5.57
CA ASN A 276 29.87 -12.89 5.53
C ASN A 276 29.06 -13.89 6.38
N LEU A 277 28.04 -13.41 7.11
CA LEU A 277 27.07 -14.22 7.83
C LEU A 277 25.71 -14.06 7.17
N VAL A 278 25.19 -15.15 6.66
CA VAL A 278 23.82 -15.24 6.10
C VAL A 278 22.85 -15.51 7.23
N ARG A 279 21.73 -14.76 7.27
CA ARG A 279 20.73 -14.82 8.33
C ARG A 279 19.35 -15.31 7.90
N TYR A 280 19.09 -15.31 6.58
CA TYR A 280 17.84 -15.88 6.02
C TYR A 280 18.08 -16.39 4.60
N GLN A 281 17.21 -17.28 4.11
CA GLN A 281 17.30 -17.78 2.75
C GLN A 281 17.02 -16.66 1.74
N ASN A 282 17.79 -16.62 0.64
CA ASN A 282 17.76 -15.57 -0.38
C ASN A 282 18.35 -14.21 0.04
N GLU A 283 19.07 -14.14 1.15
CA GLU A 283 19.89 -12.98 1.49
C GLU A 283 20.98 -12.75 0.43
N GLU A 284 21.34 -11.51 0.20
CA GLU A 284 22.29 -11.07 -0.80
C GLU A 284 23.74 -11.44 -0.41
N VAL A 285 24.46 -12.11 -1.33
CA VAL A 285 25.82 -12.62 -1.10
C VAL A 285 26.86 -11.92 -1.98
N ALA A 286 26.50 -11.60 -3.23
CA ALA A 286 27.34 -10.85 -4.14
C ALA A 286 26.50 -10.05 -5.16
N ILE A 287 27.10 -8.97 -5.67
CA ILE A 287 26.48 -8.08 -6.67
C ILE A 287 27.18 -8.33 -8.00
N VAL A 288 26.43 -8.57 -9.07
CA VAL A 288 26.93 -8.66 -10.46
C VAL A 288 26.43 -7.43 -11.23
N ALA A 289 27.36 -6.74 -11.89
CA ALA A 289 27.08 -5.66 -12.84
C ALA A 289 27.48 -6.10 -14.25
N ALA A 290 26.54 -6.11 -15.20
CA ALA A 290 26.79 -6.55 -16.56
C ALA A 290 26.06 -5.68 -17.60
N GLU A 291 26.49 -5.73 -18.86
CA GLU A 291 25.90 -4.98 -19.97
C GLU A 291 24.56 -5.57 -20.44
N THR A 292 24.31 -6.84 -20.17
CA THR A 292 23.08 -7.55 -20.55
C THR A 292 22.61 -8.48 -19.43
N GLU A 293 21.30 -8.78 -19.41
CA GLU A 293 20.74 -9.77 -18.48
C GLU A 293 21.37 -11.15 -18.64
N GLU A 294 21.60 -11.59 -19.89
CA GLU A 294 22.21 -12.87 -20.20
C GLU A 294 23.63 -12.97 -19.60
N ALA A 295 24.43 -11.92 -19.74
CA ALA A 295 25.79 -11.88 -19.15
C ALA A 295 25.73 -11.93 -17.61
N ALA A 296 24.79 -11.20 -17.00
CA ALA A 296 24.58 -11.20 -15.56
C ALA A 296 24.17 -12.59 -15.04
N ASP A 297 23.17 -13.23 -15.68
CA ASP A 297 22.70 -14.57 -15.31
C ASP A 297 23.78 -15.64 -15.44
N LYS A 298 24.60 -15.56 -16.50
CA LYS A 298 25.71 -16.45 -16.69
C LYS A 298 26.78 -16.24 -15.61
N ALA A 299 27.08 -15.00 -15.26
CA ALA A 299 28.04 -14.68 -14.20
C ALA A 299 27.56 -15.22 -12.84
N LEU A 300 26.28 -15.01 -12.48
CA LEU A 300 25.70 -15.53 -11.24
C LEU A 300 25.87 -17.05 -11.06
N LYS A 301 25.72 -17.82 -12.16
CA LYS A 301 25.89 -19.27 -12.16
C LYS A 301 27.35 -19.68 -11.96
N LEU A 302 28.31 -18.84 -12.30
CA LEU A 302 29.74 -19.10 -12.21
C LEU A 302 30.39 -18.66 -10.90
N ILE A 303 29.71 -17.84 -10.10
CA ILE A 303 30.16 -17.50 -8.74
C ILE A 303 30.04 -18.75 -7.87
N LYS A 304 31.14 -19.14 -7.25
CA LYS A 304 31.17 -20.23 -6.27
C LYS A 304 31.33 -19.67 -4.87
N VAL A 305 30.45 -20.09 -3.97
CA VAL A 305 30.47 -19.71 -2.56
C VAL A 305 30.71 -20.95 -1.71
N ASP A 306 31.68 -20.90 -0.83
CA ASP A 306 31.94 -21.93 0.19
C ASP A 306 31.25 -21.55 1.48
N TYR A 307 30.23 -22.31 1.87
CA TYR A 307 29.40 -22.06 3.04
C TYR A 307 29.70 -23.06 4.16
N GLU A 308 29.83 -22.54 5.35
CA GLU A 308 29.65 -23.28 6.59
C GLU A 308 28.19 -23.16 7.02
N VAL A 309 27.39 -24.18 6.77
CA VAL A 309 25.97 -24.19 7.08
C VAL A 309 25.79 -24.34 8.59
N LEU A 310 24.98 -23.47 9.18
CA LEU A 310 24.68 -23.43 10.61
C LEU A 310 23.20 -23.76 10.84
N GLU A 311 22.88 -24.18 12.05
CA GLU A 311 21.50 -24.42 12.46
C GLU A 311 20.73 -23.09 12.54
N PRO A 312 19.56 -22.95 11.86
CA PRO A 312 18.78 -21.74 11.88
C PRO A 312 17.79 -21.74 13.06
N LEU A 313 17.54 -20.57 13.63
CA LEU A 313 16.48 -20.30 14.60
C LEU A 313 15.23 -19.83 13.82
N LEU A 314 14.23 -20.70 13.67
CA LEU A 314 13.04 -20.44 12.83
C LEU A 314 11.78 -20.16 13.64
N ASP A 315 11.64 -20.80 14.82
CA ASP A 315 10.49 -20.62 15.70
C ASP A 315 10.69 -19.39 16.58
N PHE A 316 9.93 -18.33 16.30
CA PHE A 316 10.01 -17.08 17.05
C PHE A 316 9.53 -17.20 18.50
N THR A 317 8.69 -18.19 18.81
CA THR A 317 8.23 -18.43 20.20
C THR A 317 9.33 -18.96 21.11
N GLN A 318 10.42 -19.44 20.53
CA GLN A 318 11.60 -19.95 21.23
C GLN A 318 12.83 -19.05 21.03
N ALA A 319 12.65 -17.86 20.43
CA ALA A 319 13.80 -17.04 20.04
C ALA A 319 14.37 -16.20 21.18
N LEU A 320 13.54 -15.76 22.11
CA LEU A 320 13.99 -15.00 23.27
C LEU A 320 14.87 -15.87 24.17
N ASP A 321 16.03 -15.34 24.52
CA ASP A 321 17.04 -16.03 25.36
C ASP A 321 17.55 -17.39 24.79
N ASN A 322 17.46 -17.58 23.46
CA ASN A 322 17.95 -18.77 22.79
C ASN A 322 19.46 -18.74 22.63
N ASP A 323 20.13 -19.91 22.73
CA ASP A 323 21.59 -20.05 22.54
C ASP A 323 22.04 -19.67 21.11
N ILE A 324 21.14 -19.78 20.12
CA ILE A 324 21.37 -19.32 18.75
C ILE A 324 21.11 -17.81 18.67
N VAL A 325 22.15 -17.00 18.71
CA VAL A 325 22.07 -15.54 18.54
C VAL A 325 22.11 -15.21 17.04
N VAL A 326 21.12 -14.46 16.54
CA VAL A 326 20.99 -14.10 15.12
C VAL A 326 22.03 -13.04 14.73
N HIS A 327 22.33 -12.09 15.63
CA HIS A 327 23.36 -11.05 15.45
C HIS A 327 24.46 -11.17 16.52
N PRO A 328 25.42 -12.09 16.35
CA PRO A 328 26.46 -12.33 17.34
C PRO A 328 27.63 -11.33 17.28
N GLU A 329 27.63 -10.37 16.32
CA GLU A 329 28.79 -9.49 16.03
C GLU A 329 29.05 -8.43 17.11
N GLY A 330 28.05 -8.05 17.88
CA GLY A 330 28.16 -7.08 18.97
C GLY A 330 28.26 -5.61 18.51
N ASP A 331 28.07 -5.31 17.21
CA ASP A 331 28.17 -3.96 16.65
C ASP A 331 26.83 -3.39 16.14
N VAL A 332 25.71 -4.10 16.42
CA VAL A 332 24.36 -3.58 16.20
C VAL A 332 24.10 -2.46 17.21
N THR A 333 23.58 -1.34 16.71
CA THR A 333 23.32 -0.16 17.51
C THR A 333 21.87 0.32 17.35
N PHE A 334 21.38 1.05 18.35
CA PHE A 334 20.07 1.68 18.35
C PHE A 334 20.22 3.16 18.64
N MET A 335 19.46 4.00 17.97
CA MET A 335 19.32 5.39 18.35
C MET A 335 18.52 5.50 19.66
N PHE A 336 17.47 4.66 19.78
CA PHE A 336 16.65 4.48 20.97
C PHE A 336 16.40 3.00 21.18
N PRO A 337 16.99 2.33 22.17
CA PRO A 337 16.93 0.87 22.28
C PRO A 337 15.56 0.32 22.68
N GLN A 338 14.65 1.11 23.22
CA GLN A 338 13.28 0.69 23.59
C GLN A 338 13.18 -0.76 24.12
N GLY A 339 14.02 -1.10 25.12
CA GLY A 339 14.10 -2.43 25.68
C GLY A 339 14.83 -3.49 24.82
N GLY A 340 15.47 -3.09 23.71
CA GLY A 340 16.22 -4.00 22.85
C GLY A 340 17.47 -4.56 23.50
N ASP A 341 17.71 -5.87 23.33
CA ASP A 341 18.88 -6.62 23.83
C ASP A 341 19.28 -7.69 22.81
N VAL A 342 20.18 -7.36 21.90
CA VAL A 342 20.54 -8.19 20.75
C VAL A 342 21.10 -9.57 21.14
N PRO A 343 21.96 -9.72 22.17
CA PRO A 343 22.38 -11.02 22.66
C PRO A 343 21.24 -11.96 23.10
N ARG A 344 20.11 -11.41 23.49
CA ARG A 344 18.90 -12.18 23.84
C ARG A 344 17.97 -12.40 22.63
N ASN A 345 18.39 -12.06 21.42
CA ASN A 345 17.54 -11.98 20.22
C ASN A 345 16.37 -11.00 20.35
N LEU A 346 16.44 -10.01 21.22
CA LEU A 346 15.36 -9.04 21.49
C LEU A 346 15.59 -7.74 20.69
N VAL A 347 14.68 -7.42 19.80
CA VAL A 347 14.68 -6.16 19.02
C VAL A 347 14.16 -5.01 19.86
N CYS A 348 13.05 -5.23 20.54
CA CYS A 348 12.44 -4.29 21.48
C CYS A 348 11.49 -5.01 22.44
N SER A 349 11.23 -4.36 23.59
CA SER A 349 10.29 -4.81 24.61
C SER A 349 9.66 -3.62 25.31
N GLY A 350 8.46 -3.76 25.82
CA GLY A 350 7.84 -2.68 26.60
C GLY A 350 6.50 -3.07 27.21
N THR A 351 5.99 -2.16 28.03
CA THR A 351 4.67 -2.28 28.65
C THR A 351 4.00 -0.90 28.77
N SER A 352 2.69 -0.89 28.73
CA SER A 352 1.84 0.28 28.94
C SER A 352 0.64 -0.14 29.80
N ASP A 353 0.48 0.48 30.95
CA ASP A 353 -0.54 0.14 31.96
C ASP A 353 -1.54 1.29 32.15
N TYR A 354 -2.79 0.92 32.41
CA TYR A 354 -3.85 1.83 32.80
C TYR A 354 -4.70 1.17 33.92
N GLY A 355 -4.92 1.86 35.02
CA GLY A 355 -5.72 1.38 36.14
C GLY A 355 -5.03 0.26 36.96
N ASP A 356 -5.76 -0.35 37.89
CA ASP A 356 -5.32 -1.51 38.68
C ASP A 356 -5.90 -2.80 38.08
N LEU A 357 -5.05 -3.52 37.36
CA LEU A 357 -5.46 -4.70 36.60
C LEU A 357 -5.88 -5.87 37.50
N ASP A 358 -5.18 -6.07 38.62
CA ASP A 358 -5.49 -7.17 39.53
C ASP A 358 -6.83 -6.94 40.25
N GLU A 359 -7.08 -5.71 40.68
CA GLU A 359 -8.35 -5.31 41.26
C GLU A 359 -9.49 -5.43 40.25
N ALA A 360 -9.29 -4.99 39.01
CA ALA A 360 -10.30 -5.04 37.95
C ALA A 360 -10.69 -6.50 37.60
N PHE A 361 -9.71 -7.42 37.51
CA PHE A 361 -9.98 -8.83 37.28
C PHE A 361 -10.66 -9.50 38.52
N ALA A 362 -10.26 -9.16 39.74
CA ALA A 362 -10.89 -9.68 40.95
C ALA A 362 -12.38 -9.24 41.09
N GLN A 363 -12.77 -8.12 40.49
CA GLN A 363 -14.14 -7.62 40.47
C GLN A 363 -14.98 -8.13 39.29
N SER A 364 -14.39 -8.90 38.38
CA SER A 364 -15.06 -9.44 37.19
C SER A 364 -15.83 -10.74 37.52
N ASP A 365 -17.01 -10.92 36.95
CA ASP A 365 -17.77 -12.17 37.06
C ASP A 365 -17.20 -13.26 36.15
N ILE A 366 -16.69 -12.88 35.00
CA ILE A 366 -16.06 -13.75 33.97
C ILE A 366 -14.64 -13.26 33.73
N VAL A 367 -13.68 -14.18 33.79
CA VAL A 367 -12.29 -13.96 33.41
C VAL A 367 -11.82 -15.14 32.59
N PHE A 368 -11.28 -14.89 31.42
CA PHE A 368 -10.67 -15.93 30.59
C PHE A 368 -9.44 -15.40 29.87
N GLU A 369 -8.58 -16.34 29.42
CA GLU A 369 -7.37 -16.03 28.68
C GLU A 369 -7.30 -16.90 27.42
N ARG A 370 -6.93 -16.29 26.29
CA ARG A 370 -6.79 -16.94 24.98
C ARG A 370 -5.58 -16.43 24.23
N THR A 371 -4.98 -17.34 23.47
CA THR A 371 -3.86 -17.01 22.58
C THR A 371 -4.30 -17.10 21.13
N TYR A 372 -4.02 -16.04 20.38
CA TYR A 372 -4.33 -15.90 18.96
C TYR A 372 -3.03 -15.78 18.15
N THR A 373 -2.98 -16.37 16.95
CA THR A 373 -1.81 -16.34 16.09
C THR A 373 -2.16 -15.83 14.71
N SER A 374 -1.42 -14.83 14.24
CA SER A 374 -1.49 -14.33 12.88
C SER A 374 -0.20 -14.64 12.14
N GLN A 375 -0.32 -15.27 10.99
CA GLN A 375 0.80 -15.64 10.13
C GLN A 375 1.43 -14.42 9.44
N ALA A 376 2.65 -14.59 8.92
CA ALA A 376 3.27 -13.63 8.01
C ALA A 376 2.59 -13.66 6.62
N THR A 377 2.37 -12.48 6.03
CA THR A 377 1.79 -12.33 4.68
C THR A 377 2.57 -11.30 3.86
N GLN A 378 2.48 -11.40 2.52
CA GLN A 378 3.15 -10.51 1.58
C GLN A 378 2.24 -9.37 1.12
N THR A 379 2.78 -8.15 1.03
CA THR A 379 2.08 -7.00 0.43
C THR A 379 1.71 -7.26 -1.03
N ALA A 380 2.57 -7.99 -1.75
CA ALA A 380 2.41 -8.44 -3.13
C ALA A 380 1.98 -7.33 -4.12
N PRO A 381 2.69 -6.18 -4.17
CA PRO A 381 2.40 -5.15 -5.17
C PRO A 381 2.60 -5.73 -6.57
N MET A 382 1.77 -5.34 -7.53
CA MET A 382 1.89 -5.86 -8.90
C MET A 382 3.22 -5.44 -9.54
N GLU A 383 3.67 -4.22 -9.32
CA GLU A 383 5.04 -3.81 -9.66
C GLU A 383 6.03 -4.34 -8.62
N THR A 384 7.01 -5.14 -9.06
CA THR A 384 8.11 -5.63 -8.22
C THR A 384 9.07 -4.50 -7.82
N PHE A 385 9.96 -4.71 -6.86
CA PHE A 385 10.99 -3.72 -6.49
C PHE A 385 11.91 -3.44 -7.67
N ARG A 386 12.16 -2.16 -7.93
CA ARG A 386 13.05 -1.74 -9.01
C ARG A 386 13.57 -0.32 -8.82
N ALA A 387 14.82 -0.13 -9.21
CA ALA A 387 15.48 1.17 -9.20
C ALA A 387 16.55 1.24 -10.29
N PHE A 388 16.85 2.43 -10.76
CA PHE A 388 18.07 2.69 -11.50
C PHE A 388 18.79 3.90 -10.89
N ALA A 389 20.09 3.94 -11.08
CA ALA A 389 20.91 5.06 -10.65
C ALA A 389 21.73 5.61 -11.83
N THR A 390 21.96 6.92 -11.77
CA THR A 390 22.80 7.67 -12.72
C THR A 390 23.71 8.63 -11.95
N THR A 391 24.69 9.20 -12.62
CA THR A 391 25.49 10.31 -12.08
C THR A 391 25.10 11.60 -12.77
N ASP A 392 24.82 12.65 -12.00
CA ASP A 392 24.53 13.99 -12.54
C ASP A 392 25.80 14.74 -12.96
N ALA A 393 25.63 15.94 -13.54
CA ALA A 393 26.75 16.76 -13.98
C ALA A 393 27.70 17.21 -12.87
N PHE A 394 27.27 17.12 -11.60
CA PHE A 394 28.08 17.45 -10.41
C PHE A 394 28.71 16.20 -9.76
N GLY A 395 28.57 15.04 -10.40
CA GLY A 395 29.04 13.76 -9.89
C GLY A 395 28.27 13.26 -8.67
N ARG A 396 27.02 13.67 -8.47
CA ARG A 396 26.11 13.15 -7.43
C ARG A 396 25.37 11.93 -7.97
N ILE A 397 24.99 11.03 -7.09
CA ILE A 397 24.19 9.85 -7.43
C ILE A 397 22.73 10.26 -7.47
N SER A 398 22.07 10.10 -8.62
CA SER A 398 20.62 10.26 -8.78
C SER A 398 19.97 8.89 -8.90
N VAL A 399 19.11 8.54 -7.93
CA VAL A 399 18.37 7.27 -7.87
C VAL A 399 16.91 7.50 -8.25
N THR A 400 16.47 6.85 -9.32
CA THR A 400 15.05 6.81 -9.70
C THR A 400 14.45 5.49 -9.27
N THR A 401 13.41 5.51 -8.44
CA THR A 401 12.90 4.31 -7.80
C THR A 401 11.40 4.34 -7.52
N SER A 402 10.82 3.14 -7.46
CA SER A 402 9.44 2.89 -7.04
C SER A 402 9.38 2.78 -5.51
N THR A 403 9.44 3.93 -4.81
CA THR A 403 9.46 4.02 -3.34
C THR A 403 8.33 4.87 -2.76
N GLN A 404 7.87 4.53 -1.56
CA GLN A 404 6.92 5.32 -0.77
C GLN A 404 7.59 6.45 0.02
N VAL A 405 8.93 6.42 0.19
CA VAL A 405 9.67 7.25 1.15
C VAL A 405 10.97 7.83 0.55
N PRO A 406 10.89 8.71 -0.48
CA PRO A 406 12.07 9.19 -1.22
C PRO A 406 13.15 9.83 -0.34
N PHE A 407 12.77 10.66 0.64
CA PHE A 407 13.72 11.31 1.55
C PHE A 407 14.42 10.31 2.47
N HIS A 408 13.72 9.24 2.87
CA HIS A 408 14.34 8.17 3.65
C HIS A 408 15.25 7.29 2.79
N VAL A 409 14.89 7.02 1.53
CA VAL A 409 15.78 6.33 0.58
C VAL A 409 17.05 7.14 0.37
N ARG A 410 16.98 8.47 0.23
CA ARG A 410 18.17 9.34 0.18
C ARG A 410 19.08 9.12 1.38
N ARG A 411 18.51 9.08 2.60
CA ARG A 411 19.25 8.78 3.82
C ARG A 411 19.86 7.38 3.82
N MET A 412 19.08 6.34 3.46
CA MET A 412 19.55 4.95 3.44
C MET A 412 20.72 4.76 2.48
N VAL A 413 20.61 5.28 1.26
CA VAL A 413 21.68 5.23 0.25
C VAL A 413 22.92 5.97 0.76
N ALA A 414 22.77 7.17 1.31
CA ALA A 414 23.89 7.93 1.84
C ALA A 414 24.59 7.20 3.00
N GLN A 415 23.83 6.62 3.93
CA GLN A 415 24.37 5.86 5.05
C GLN A 415 25.06 4.57 4.61
N SER A 416 24.45 3.80 3.70
CA SER A 416 25.01 2.54 3.21
C SER A 416 26.31 2.72 2.43
N LEU A 417 26.44 3.84 1.70
CA LEU A 417 27.65 4.18 0.93
C LEU A 417 28.67 4.99 1.72
N ASP A 418 28.34 5.36 2.96
CA ASP A 418 29.14 6.24 3.83
C ASP A 418 29.50 7.59 3.19
N ILE A 419 28.51 8.23 2.58
CA ILE A 419 28.64 9.54 1.92
C ILE A 419 27.61 10.54 2.48
N PRO A 420 27.83 11.85 2.34
CA PRO A 420 26.84 12.86 2.72
C PRO A 420 25.53 12.74 1.93
N GLN A 421 24.38 13.02 2.58
CA GLN A 421 23.08 13.03 1.90
C GLN A 421 23.00 14.00 0.71
N SER A 422 23.76 15.10 0.75
CA SER A 422 23.86 16.07 -0.35
C SER A 422 24.46 15.49 -1.64
N ARG A 423 25.07 14.30 -1.57
CA ARG A 423 25.61 13.57 -2.73
C ARG A 423 24.58 12.63 -3.37
N VAL A 424 23.37 12.58 -2.83
CA VAL A 424 22.31 11.68 -3.30
C VAL A 424 21.04 12.48 -3.60
N GLN A 425 20.50 12.29 -4.80
CA GLN A 425 19.15 12.72 -5.21
C GLN A 425 18.27 11.47 -5.34
N VAL A 426 17.00 11.57 -5.00
CA VAL A 426 16.01 10.51 -5.25
C VAL A 426 14.81 11.06 -6.00
N ILE A 427 14.46 10.42 -7.11
CA ILE A 427 13.32 10.75 -7.95
C ILE A 427 12.32 9.60 -7.92
N LYS A 428 11.04 9.93 -7.71
CA LYS A 428 9.94 8.97 -7.63
C LYS A 428 8.98 9.13 -8.81
N PRO A 429 8.98 8.20 -9.80
CA PRO A 429 7.93 8.09 -10.83
C PRO A 429 6.60 7.57 -10.27
N ARG A 430 5.64 7.17 -11.12
CA ARG A 430 4.45 6.44 -10.67
C ARG A 430 4.83 5.08 -10.08
N ILE A 431 4.07 4.65 -9.06
CA ILE A 431 4.32 3.43 -8.30
C ILE A 431 3.19 2.44 -8.59
N GLY A 432 3.55 1.21 -8.97
CA GLY A 432 2.60 0.11 -9.24
C GLY A 432 2.14 -0.64 -8.00
N GLY A 433 1.73 0.10 -6.94
CA GLY A 433 1.36 -0.41 -5.63
C GLY A 433 2.54 -0.54 -4.68
N GLY A 434 2.28 -0.46 -3.38
CA GLY A 434 3.32 -0.56 -2.34
C GLY A 434 2.81 -1.23 -1.07
N PHE A 435 1.72 -0.72 -0.50
CA PHE A 435 1.04 -1.24 0.71
C PHE A 435 1.94 -1.31 1.96
N GLY A 436 3.04 -0.57 1.97
CA GLY A 436 4.05 -0.56 3.01
C GLY A 436 5.39 -1.19 2.60
N SER A 437 5.44 -2.20 1.75
CA SER A 437 6.72 -2.85 1.39
C SER A 437 7.73 -1.91 0.73
N LYS A 438 7.27 -0.89 0.02
CA LYS A 438 8.14 0.11 -0.62
C LYS A 438 8.54 1.27 0.32
N GLN A 439 8.35 1.10 1.64
CA GLN A 439 8.96 1.94 2.69
C GLN A 439 10.36 1.43 3.08
N THR A 440 10.79 0.31 2.54
CA THR A 440 12.08 -0.33 2.80
C THR A 440 13.00 -0.16 1.60
N GLY A 441 14.28 0.17 1.83
CA GLY A 441 15.31 0.20 0.78
C GLY A 441 15.66 -1.22 0.33
N CYS A 442 15.57 -1.48 -0.98
CA CYS A 442 15.91 -2.76 -1.60
C CYS A 442 16.90 -2.56 -2.76
N CYS A 443 16.40 -2.37 -3.98
CA CYS A 443 17.23 -2.22 -5.19
C CYS A 443 18.13 -0.97 -5.17
N GLU A 444 17.70 0.09 -4.49
CA GLU A 444 18.29 1.43 -4.49
C GLU A 444 19.74 1.44 -4.06
N ILE A 445 20.06 0.66 -3.02
CA ILE A 445 21.40 0.58 -2.44
C ILE A 445 22.37 -0.06 -3.42
N PHE A 446 21.95 -1.14 -4.10
CA PHE A 446 22.79 -1.88 -5.03
C PHE A 446 23.07 -1.09 -6.32
N VAL A 447 22.06 -0.41 -6.89
CA VAL A 447 22.28 0.42 -8.08
C VAL A 447 23.12 1.65 -7.74
N ALA A 448 22.91 2.27 -6.58
CA ALA A 448 23.72 3.41 -6.16
C ALA A 448 25.20 3.01 -5.96
N PHE A 449 25.45 1.85 -5.33
CA PHE A 449 26.78 1.29 -5.15
C PHE A 449 27.46 0.99 -6.51
N VAL A 450 26.77 0.28 -7.41
CA VAL A 450 27.34 -0.07 -8.73
C VAL A 450 27.62 1.19 -9.55
N THR A 451 26.70 2.17 -9.55
CA THR A 451 26.92 3.45 -10.26
C THR A 451 28.11 4.21 -9.68
N GLN A 452 28.27 4.22 -8.34
CA GLN A 452 29.44 4.83 -7.68
C GLN A 452 30.76 4.15 -8.11
N GLN A 453 30.79 2.81 -8.17
CA GLN A 453 31.98 2.04 -8.51
C GLN A 453 32.37 2.14 -9.99
N THR A 454 31.36 2.23 -10.88
CA THR A 454 31.60 2.12 -12.34
C THR A 454 31.53 3.45 -13.09
N GLY A 455 30.92 4.47 -12.48
CA GLY A 455 30.58 5.73 -13.15
C GLY A 455 29.53 5.59 -14.26
N ARG A 456 28.91 4.41 -14.43
CA ARG A 456 27.91 4.10 -15.45
C ARG A 456 26.50 4.04 -14.83
N PRO A 457 25.45 4.38 -15.59
CA PRO A 457 24.08 4.09 -15.17
C PRO A 457 23.91 2.60 -14.87
N SER A 458 23.11 2.27 -13.86
CA SER A 458 22.82 0.90 -13.48
C SER A 458 21.36 0.70 -13.11
N TYR A 459 20.81 -0.48 -13.35
CA TYR A 459 19.41 -0.84 -13.15
C TYR A 459 19.29 -2.18 -12.43
N CYS A 460 18.47 -2.24 -11.41
CA CYS A 460 18.07 -3.45 -10.69
C CYS A 460 16.56 -3.62 -10.71
N CYS A 461 16.09 -4.80 -11.05
CA CYS A 461 14.70 -5.18 -10.98
C CYS A 461 14.61 -6.57 -10.33
N TYR A 462 13.91 -6.65 -9.19
CA TYR A 462 13.64 -7.94 -8.57
C TYR A 462 12.60 -8.70 -9.37
N THR A 463 12.81 -10.00 -9.52
CA THR A 463 11.79 -10.93 -9.98
C THR A 463 10.63 -10.99 -8.97
N ARG A 464 9.52 -11.65 -9.33
CA ARG A 464 8.44 -11.88 -8.37
C ARG A 464 8.92 -12.75 -7.19
N GLU A 465 9.69 -13.76 -7.47
CA GLU A 465 10.29 -14.61 -6.45
C GLU A 465 11.19 -13.79 -5.51
N GLU A 466 12.09 -12.99 -6.05
CA GLU A 466 12.96 -12.11 -5.24
C GLU A 466 12.15 -11.08 -4.45
N THR A 467 11.06 -10.54 -5.01
CA THR A 467 10.18 -9.60 -4.29
C THR A 467 9.53 -10.25 -3.07
N ILE A 468 9.15 -11.53 -3.16
CA ILE A 468 8.55 -12.28 -2.04
C ILE A 468 9.62 -12.76 -1.07
N THR A 469 10.74 -13.29 -1.56
CA THR A 469 11.74 -13.99 -0.74
C THR A 469 12.76 -13.06 -0.10
N ALA A 470 13.09 -11.96 -0.75
CA ALA A 470 14.05 -10.97 -0.28
C ALA A 470 13.42 -9.61 0.08
N GLY A 471 12.12 -9.43 -0.16
CA GLY A 471 11.32 -8.32 0.35
C GLY A 471 10.94 -8.53 1.83
N ASN A 472 10.17 -7.58 2.35
CA ASN A 472 9.60 -7.68 3.68
C ASN A 472 8.18 -8.25 3.65
N SER A 473 7.80 -8.93 4.73
CA SER A 473 6.46 -9.46 4.97
C SER A 473 5.77 -8.73 6.14
N ARG A 474 4.46 -8.94 6.33
CA ARG A 474 3.80 -8.63 7.59
C ARG A 474 4.44 -9.48 8.71
N HIS A 475 4.65 -8.91 9.87
CA HIS A 475 5.16 -9.64 11.02
C HIS A 475 4.21 -10.78 11.43
N GLN A 476 4.73 -11.98 11.61
CA GLN A 476 4.03 -13.04 12.32
C GLN A 476 3.93 -12.67 13.80
N MET A 477 2.74 -12.83 14.42
CA MET A 477 2.52 -12.46 15.81
C MET A 477 1.73 -13.53 16.56
N GLN A 478 2.08 -13.70 17.82
CA GLN A 478 1.29 -14.43 18.79
C GLN A 478 0.81 -13.43 19.84
N MET A 479 -0.50 -13.41 20.11
CA MET A 479 -1.15 -12.45 20.98
C MET A 479 -1.97 -13.18 22.03
N THR A 480 -1.63 -12.98 23.31
CA THR A 480 -2.39 -13.53 24.43
C THR A 480 -3.26 -12.42 25.01
N VAL A 481 -4.56 -12.63 24.99
CA VAL A 481 -5.57 -11.72 25.54
C VAL A 481 -6.20 -12.35 26.77
N LYS A 482 -6.06 -11.70 27.93
CA LYS A 482 -6.84 -12.00 29.14
C LYS A 482 -7.91 -10.91 29.26
N LEU A 483 -9.17 -11.32 29.36
CA LEU A 483 -10.32 -10.42 29.36
C LEU A 483 -11.20 -10.67 30.58
N GLY A 484 -11.59 -9.62 31.27
CA GLY A 484 -12.53 -9.62 32.38
C GLY A 484 -13.82 -8.90 32.03
N ALA A 485 -14.96 -9.44 32.42
CA ALA A 485 -16.28 -8.84 32.22
C ALA A 485 -17.27 -9.14 33.34
N MET A 486 -18.30 -8.31 33.44
CA MET A 486 -19.49 -8.58 34.26
C MET A 486 -20.50 -9.42 33.48
N ASN A 487 -21.41 -10.10 34.17
CA ASN A 487 -22.49 -10.89 33.56
C ASN A 487 -23.45 -10.04 32.68
N ASP A 488 -23.48 -8.75 32.86
CA ASP A 488 -24.28 -7.83 32.05
C ASP A 488 -23.57 -7.39 30.74
N GLY A 489 -22.39 -7.94 30.47
CA GLY A 489 -21.55 -7.65 29.30
C GLY A 489 -20.66 -6.42 29.45
N THR A 490 -20.56 -5.78 30.61
CA THR A 490 -19.60 -4.70 30.83
C THR A 490 -18.19 -5.26 30.89
N ILE A 491 -17.32 -4.89 29.95
CA ILE A 491 -15.90 -5.27 29.93
C ILE A 491 -15.17 -4.45 31.01
N THR A 492 -14.50 -5.14 31.94
CA THR A 492 -13.86 -4.54 33.12
C THR A 492 -12.36 -4.39 32.98
N ALA A 493 -11.70 -5.36 32.33
CA ALA A 493 -10.25 -5.40 32.20
C ALA A 493 -9.80 -6.09 30.90
N ILE A 494 -8.71 -5.63 30.32
CA ILE A 494 -8.05 -6.29 29.19
C ILE A 494 -6.54 -6.27 29.42
N ASP A 495 -5.90 -7.45 29.40
CA ASP A 495 -4.45 -7.62 29.38
C ASP A 495 -4.06 -8.27 28.04
N LEU A 496 -3.25 -7.57 27.26
CA LEU A 496 -2.76 -8.02 25.96
C LEU A 496 -1.24 -8.14 26.00
N HIS A 497 -0.74 -9.35 25.74
CA HIS A 497 0.69 -9.56 25.45
C HIS A 497 0.89 -9.94 23.99
N THR A 498 1.80 -9.26 23.28
CA THR A 498 2.15 -9.55 21.89
C THR A 498 3.61 -9.95 21.77
N LEU A 499 3.85 -11.15 21.20
CA LEU A 499 5.16 -11.61 20.76
C LEU A 499 5.23 -11.52 19.23
N SER A 500 6.24 -10.84 18.67
CA SER A 500 6.35 -10.56 17.23
C SER A 500 7.67 -11.09 16.66
N ASN A 501 7.58 -11.72 15.49
CA ASN A 501 8.73 -12.16 14.71
C ASN A 501 9.25 -11.02 13.81
N ALA A 502 10.41 -10.46 14.12
CA ALA A 502 11.09 -9.47 13.27
C ALA A 502 11.79 -10.09 12.05
N GLY A 503 12.05 -11.41 12.09
CA GLY A 503 12.91 -12.06 11.12
C GLY A 503 14.38 -11.71 11.32
N ALA A 504 15.16 -11.77 10.26
CA ALA A 504 16.61 -11.60 10.31
C ALA A 504 17.09 -10.16 10.64
N TYR A 505 16.21 -9.16 10.49
CA TYR A 505 16.52 -7.75 10.70
C TYR A 505 15.37 -7.02 11.37
N GLY A 506 15.69 -6.11 12.30
CA GLY A 506 14.70 -5.43 13.13
C GLY A 506 13.82 -4.43 12.38
N GLU A 507 14.30 -3.85 11.30
CA GLU A 507 13.55 -3.00 10.35
C GLU A 507 12.42 -2.18 11.01
N HIS A 508 11.17 -2.48 10.74
CA HIS A 508 9.97 -1.81 11.29
C HIS A 508 9.42 -2.47 12.58
N ALA A 509 10.07 -3.51 13.12
CA ALA A 509 9.51 -4.33 14.20
C ALA A 509 9.13 -3.50 15.45
N THR A 510 9.99 -2.56 15.88
CA THR A 510 9.79 -1.76 17.08
C THR A 510 8.49 -0.95 17.04
N THR A 511 8.17 -0.33 15.91
CA THR A 511 6.95 0.46 15.78
C THR A 511 5.73 -0.38 15.43
N THR A 512 5.92 -1.44 14.64
CA THR A 512 4.81 -2.33 14.25
C THR A 512 4.19 -3.03 15.45
N ILE A 513 5.01 -3.57 16.34
CA ILE A 513 4.50 -4.32 17.49
C ILE A 513 3.73 -3.41 18.46
N GLY A 514 4.21 -2.18 18.72
CA GLY A 514 3.53 -1.22 19.60
C GLY A 514 2.11 -0.89 19.11
N LEU A 515 1.89 -0.85 17.80
CA LEU A 515 0.56 -0.55 17.25
C LEU A 515 -0.43 -1.73 17.36
N SER A 516 0.03 -2.95 17.66
CA SER A 516 -0.88 -4.08 17.89
C SER A 516 -1.77 -3.86 19.13
N GLY A 517 -1.27 -3.23 20.17
CA GLY A 517 -2.05 -2.86 21.35
C GLY A 517 -2.64 -1.46 21.32
N HIS A 518 -1.80 -0.45 20.99
CA HIS A 518 -2.23 0.96 21.00
C HIS A 518 -3.32 1.31 19.96
N LYS A 519 -3.64 0.41 19.02
CA LYS A 519 -4.73 0.57 18.04
C LYS A 519 -5.88 -0.43 18.24
N SER A 520 -5.80 -1.34 19.21
CA SER A 520 -6.85 -2.32 19.49
C SER A 520 -7.55 -2.07 20.83
N LEU A 521 -6.79 -1.85 21.90
CA LEU A 521 -7.36 -1.65 23.24
C LEU A 521 -8.21 -0.38 23.37
N PRO A 522 -7.85 0.78 22.78
CA PRO A 522 -8.60 2.02 23.00
C PRO A 522 -10.02 2.01 22.47
N ILE A 523 -10.40 1.07 21.62
CA ILE A 523 -11.80 0.90 21.17
C ILE A 523 -12.70 0.61 22.36
N TYR A 524 -12.22 -0.17 23.34
CA TYR A 524 -12.94 -0.54 24.56
C TYR A 524 -12.54 0.38 25.72
N ASN A 525 -12.86 1.68 25.59
CA ASN A 525 -12.40 2.74 26.47
C ASN A 525 -13.05 2.73 27.88
N HIS A 526 -14.14 1.96 28.07
CA HIS A 526 -14.90 1.91 29.34
C HIS A 526 -14.33 0.89 30.34
N VAL A 527 -13.20 0.26 30.05
CA VAL A 527 -12.54 -0.66 31.00
C VAL A 527 -12.00 0.08 32.24
N LYS A 528 -12.02 -0.58 33.40
CA LYS A 528 -11.42 -0.04 34.62
C LYS A 528 -9.89 -0.09 34.57
N ALA A 529 -9.34 -1.11 33.92
CA ALA A 529 -7.91 -1.28 33.78
C ALA A 529 -7.53 -2.00 32.48
N SER A 530 -6.34 -1.72 31.98
CA SER A 530 -5.76 -2.47 30.88
C SER A 530 -4.25 -2.48 30.96
N ARG A 531 -3.65 -3.54 30.41
CA ARG A 531 -2.21 -3.65 30.15
C ARG A 531 -1.97 -4.02 28.71
N PHE A 532 -0.96 -3.41 28.11
CA PHE A 532 -0.36 -3.89 26.87
C PHE A 532 1.13 -4.11 27.09
N SER A 533 1.61 -5.32 26.86
CA SER A 533 3.03 -5.69 26.90
C SER A 533 3.45 -6.35 25.60
N TRP A 534 4.74 -6.18 25.22
CA TRP A 534 5.22 -6.68 23.94
C TRP A 534 6.70 -7.02 23.93
N ASP A 535 7.05 -8.04 23.09
CA ASP A 535 8.40 -8.45 22.78
C ASP A 535 8.54 -8.73 21.27
N ALA A 536 9.49 -8.09 20.59
CA ALA A 536 9.84 -8.39 19.20
C ALA A 536 11.20 -9.10 19.16
N VAL A 537 11.28 -10.23 18.45
CA VAL A 537 12.45 -11.10 18.46
C VAL A 537 13.04 -11.31 17.07
N TYR A 538 14.37 -11.47 17.00
CA TYR A 538 15.08 -11.88 15.80
C TYR A 538 14.95 -13.38 15.55
N THR A 539 14.87 -13.78 14.27
CA THR A 539 14.92 -15.17 13.81
C THR A 539 15.67 -15.28 12.48
N ASN A 540 15.94 -16.52 12.02
CA ASN A 540 16.53 -16.76 10.70
C ASN A 540 15.48 -16.93 9.58
N THR A 541 14.39 -16.18 9.65
CA THR A 541 13.38 -16.05 8.58
C THR A 541 13.56 -14.76 7.80
N ASN A 542 12.88 -14.59 6.67
CA ASN A 542 12.87 -13.31 5.97
C ASN A 542 12.27 -12.23 6.89
N ARG A 543 12.73 -10.98 6.69
CA ARG A 543 12.41 -9.86 7.58
C ARG A 543 10.93 -9.49 7.57
N GLY A 544 10.41 -9.17 8.74
CA GLY A 544 9.16 -8.43 8.91
C GLY A 544 9.36 -6.96 8.58
N GLY A 545 8.32 -6.28 8.09
CA GLY A 545 8.38 -4.86 7.77
C GLY A 545 7.00 -4.23 7.67
N ALA A 546 6.94 -3.06 7.05
CA ALA A 546 5.69 -2.34 6.92
C ALA A 546 4.70 -3.04 5.99
N TYR A 547 3.48 -3.18 6.46
CA TYR A 547 2.34 -3.61 5.68
C TYR A 547 1.09 -2.88 6.19
N ARG A 548 0.21 -2.42 5.28
CA ARG A 548 -1.07 -1.74 5.53
C ARG A 548 -1.75 -2.26 6.80
N GLY A 549 -2.15 -1.38 7.72
CA GLY A 549 -2.65 -1.75 9.05
C GLY A 549 -1.60 -1.94 10.13
N TYR A 550 -0.31 -2.01 9.78
CA TYR A 550 0.92 -1.85 10.57
C TYR A 550 0.83 -2.28 12.03
N GLY A 551 0.62 -3.59 12.30
CA GLY A 551 0.44 -4.17 13.65
C GLY A 551 -1.01 -4.17 14.15
N ALA A 552 -1.77 -3.12 13.88
CA ALA A 552 -3.18 -3.03 14.30
C ALA A 552 -4.02 -4.20 13.75
N THR A 553 -3.78 -4.63 12.51
CA THR A 553 -4.50 -5.76 11.90
C THR A 553 -4.45 -7.03 12.76
N GLN A 554 -3.27 -7.35 13.28
CA GLN A 554 -3.06 -8.54 14.13
C GLN A 554 -3.67 -8.32 15.53
N GLY A 555 -3.40 -7.16 16.16
CA GLY A 555 -3.96 -6.84 17.48
C GLY A 555 -5.49 -6.78 17.47
N GLN A 556 -6.08 -6.22 16.43
CA GLN A 556 -7.53 -6.22 16.25
C GLN A 556 -8.10 -7.64 16.10
N PHE A 557 -7.42 -8.49 15.33
CA PHE A 557 -7.84 -9.90 15.23
C PHE A 557 -7.94 -10.55 16.61
N ALA A 558 -6.93 -10.37 17.47
CA ALA A 558 -6.91 -10.99 18.78
C ALA A 558 -7.97 -10.40 19.72
N VAL A 559 -8.03 -9.07 19.85
CA VAL A 559 -8.97 -8.41 20.77
C VAL A 559 -10.42 -8.59 20.33
N GLU A 560 -10.72 -8.41 19.04
CA GLU A 560 -12.06 -8.57 18.51
C GLU A 560 -12.56 -10.02 18.55
N SER A 561 -11.66 -11.01 18.34
CA SER A 561 -12.00 -12.42 18.52
C SER A 561 -12.28 -12.77 19.99
N ALA A 562 -11.50 -12.22 20.93
CA ALA A 562 -11.77 -12.39 22.35
C ALA A 562 -13.14 -11.77 22.75
N VAL A 563 -13.49 -10.63 22.19
CA VAL A 563 -14.81 -9.99 22.43
C VAL A 563 -15.96 -10.83 21.82
N ASN A 564 -15.74 -11.44 20.65
CA ASN A 564 -16.72 -12.37 20.06
C ASN A 564 -16.90 -13.63 20.96
N GLU A 565 -15.79 -14.22 21.47
CA GLU A 565 -15.88 -15.35 22.42
C GLU A 565 -16.60 -14.94 23.70
N LEU A 566 -16.39 -13.71 24.20
CA LEU A 566 -17.15 -13.19 25.34
C LEU A 566 -18.65 -13.10 25.06
N ALA A 567 -19.05 -12.64 23.88
CA ALA A 567 -20.45 -12.54 23.47
C ALA A 567 -21.11 -13.93 23.45
N ASP A 568 -20.41 -14.95 22.92
CA ASP A 568 -20.89 -16.33 22.94
C ASP A 568 -21.05 -16.87 24.37
N MET A 569 -20.07 -16.62 25.27
CA MET A 569 -20.13 -17.02 26.66
C MET A 569 -21.28 -16.41 27.43
N LEU A 570 -21.61 -15.16 27.12
CA LEU A 570 -22.72 -14.40 27.71
C LEU A 570 -24.06 -14.66 27.02
N HIS A 571 -24.08 -15.38 25.90
CA HIS A 571 -25.26 -15.51 25.03
C HIS A 571 -25.84 -14.16 24.62
N MET A 572 -24.96 -13.17 24.38
CA MET A 572 -25.30 -11.79 24.00
C MET A 572 -25.02 -11.59 22.52
N ASP A 573 -25.85 -10.78 21.85
CA ASP A 573 -25.57 -10.33 20.48
C ASP A 573 -24.19 -9.62 20.44
N PRO A 574 -23.25 -10.06 19.59
CA PRO A 574 -21.90 -9.48 19.55
C PRO A 574 -21.85 -8.00 19.14
N ALA A 575 -22.87 -7.51 18.41
CA ALA A 575 -22.98 -6.09 18.09
C ALA A 575 -23.48 -5.28 19.31
N ASP A 576 -24.44 -5.80 20.08
CA ASP A 576 -24.94 -5.14 21.30
C ASP A 576 -23.86 -5.08 22.38
N LEU A 577 -23.05 -6.15 22.52
CA LEU A 577 -21.89 -6.16 23.43
C LEU A 577 -20.92 -5.02 23.07
N ARG A 578 -20.66 -4.79 21.78
CA ARG A 578 -19.81 -3.70 21.32
C ARG A 578 -20.41 -2.33 21.56
N LEU A 579 -21.69 -2.11 21.21
CA LEU A 579 -22.38 -0.83 21.43
C LEU A 579 -22.37 -0.40 22.90
N LYS A 580 -22.32 -1.35 23.83
CA LYS A 580 -22.21 -1.09 25.27
C LYS A 580 -20.84 -0.61 25.71
N ASN A 581 -19.75 -1.11 25.10
CA ASN A 581 -18.39 -0.96 25.62
C ASN A 581 -17.47 -0.05 24.83
N ILE A 582 -17.85 0.39 23.61
CA ILE A 582 -16.98 1.15 22.72
C ILE A 582 -16.89 2.62 23.11
N VAL A 583 -15.75 3.22 22.80
CA VAL A 583 -15.44 4.65 22.92
C VAL A 583 -16.45 5.53 22.20
N ARG A 584 -16.69 6.74 22.74
CA ARG A 584 -17.61 7.74 22.21
C ARG A 584 -16.90 9.07 21.95
N GLU A 585 -17.49 9.86 21.09
CA GLU A 585 -17.05 11.25 20.85
C GLU A 585 -17.00 12.05 22.14
N GLY A 586 -15.95 12.85 22.30
CA GLY A 586 -15.70 13.68 23.48
C GLY A 586 -14.95 12.99 24.62
N GLU A 587 -14.80 11.67 24.60
CA GLU A 587 -14.04 10.93 25.61
C GLU A 587 -12.53 11.15 25.48
N ILE A 588 -11.82 10.95 26.60
CA ILE A 588 -10.36 10.85 26.63
C ILE A 588 -10.01 9.38 26.56
N MET A 589 -9.02 9.04 25.74
CA MET A 589 -8.52 7.68 25.57
C MET A 589 -7.17 7.50 26.30
N PRO A 590 -7.14 7.04 27.57
CA PRO A 590 -5.90 6.88 28.32
C PRO A 590 -4.91 5.92 27.66
N GLN A 591 -5.44 4.87 27.02
CA GLN A 591 -4.66 3.84 26.31
C GLN A 591 -4.16 4.32 24.94
N TYR A 592 -4.57 5.53 24.50
CA TYR A 592 -4.17 6.16 23.25
C TYR A 592 -3.61 7.56 23.54
N TYR A 593 -2.47 7.59 24.19
CA TYR A 593 -1.67 8.80 24.50
C TYR A 593 -2.44 9.90 25.29
N ASN A 594 -3.52 9.55 25.98
CA ASN A 594 -4.46 10.48 26.62
C ASN A 594 -5.09 11.48 25.62
N GLU A 595 -5.21 11.14 24.36
CA GLU A 595 -5.85 12.01 23.38
C GLU A 595 -7.35 12.10 23.62
N LYS A 596 -7.88 13.33 23.48
CA LYS A 596 -9.33 13.57 23.45
C LYS A 596 -9.87 13.24 22.06
N LEU A 597 -10.91 12.43 22.01
CA LEU A 597 -11.59 12.05 20.79
C LEU A 597 -12.55 13.15 20.34
N ASN A 598 -12.09 14.04 19.47
CA ASN A 598 -12.88 15.18 19.00
C ASN A 598 -13.94 14.79 17.97
N ALA A 599 -13.75 13.67 17.27
CA ALA A 599 -14.63 13.21 16.19
C ALA A 599 -14.71 11.68 16.18
N CYS A 600 -15.92 11.12 16.37
CA CYS A 600 -16.14 9.67 16.38
C CYS A 600 -17.55 9.33 15.87
N ALA A 601 -17.60 8.44 14.88
CA ALA A 601 -18.85 7.86 14.40
C ALA A 601 -18.84 6.32 14.49
N LEU A 602 -18.05 5.71 15.39
CA LEU A 602 -17.86 4.26 15.46
C LEU A 602 -19.17 3.50 15.71
N ASP A 603 -20.03 4.00 16.57
CA ASP A 603 -21.35 3.43 16.83
C ASP A 603 -22.27 3.55 15.60
N ARG A 604 -22.28 4.69 14.91
CA ARG A 604 -23.02 4.87 13.65
C ARG A 604 -22.48 3.96 12.56
N CYS A 605 -21.17 3.77 12.47
CA CYS A 605 -20.56 2.81 11.56
C CYS A 605 -21.06 1.38 11.81
N LEU A 606 -21.12 0.93 13.09
CA LEU A 606 -21.64 -0.39 13.41
C LEU A 606 -23.12 -0.51 13.03
N LEU A 607 -23.95 0.42 13.43
CA LEU A 607 -25.38 0.43 13.10
C LEU A 607 -25.60 0.45 11.58
N ARG A 608 -24.82 1.24 10.83
CA ARG A 608 -24.91 1.30 9.37
C ARG A 608 -24.52 -0.01 8.70
N ALA A 609 -23.44 -0.65 9.13
CA ALA A 609 -23.02 -1.94 8.62
C ALA A 609 -24.08 -3.03 8.91
N MET A 610 -24.67 -3.02 10.12
CA MET A 610 -25.78 -3.91 10.51
C MET A 610 -26.99 -3.73 9.59
N ASP A 611 -27.39 -2.49 9.32
CA ASP A 611 -28.53 -2.17 8.44
C ASP A 611 -28.26 -2.67 7.02
N MET A 612 -27.08 -2.40 6.47
CA MET A 612 -26.69 -2.80 5.12
C MET A 612 -26.74 -4.31 4.91
N ILE A 613 -26.41 -5.13 5.91
CA ILE A 613 -26.38 -6.59 5.78
C ILE A 613 -27.65 -7.26 6.27
N GLY A 614 -28.56 -6.50 6.92
CA GLY A 614 -29.78 -7.03 7.51
C GLY A 614 -29.51 -7.84 8.78
N TRP A 615 -28.58 -7.36 9.65
CA TRP A 615 -28.13 -8.08 10.84
C TRP A 615 -29.26 -8.48 11.79
N ARG A 616 -30.22 -7.58 12.02
CA ARG A 616 -31.37 -7.82 12.92
C ARG A 616 -32.48 -8.69 12.31
N ASP A 617 -32.48 -8.84 10.98
CA ASP A 617 -33.50 -9.56 10.23
C ASP A 617 -33.08 -11.01 9.91
N LYS A 618 -31.83 -11.36 10.19
CA LYS A 618 -31.22 -12.65 9.91
C LYS A 618 -30.75 -13.33 11.21
N PRO A 619 -30.88 -14.64 11.37
CA PRO A 619 -30.15 -15.35 12.42
C PRO A 619 -28.65 -15.32 12.14
N LEU A 620 -27.82 -15.39 13.19
CA LEU A 620 -26.35 -15.40 13.05
C LEU A 620 -25.84 -16.57 12.22
N ALA A 621 -26.57 -17.69 12.19
CA ALA A 621 -26.26 -18.85 11.34
C ALA A 621 -27.54 -19.50 10.79
N VAL A 622 -27.48 -19.95 9.54
CA VAL A 622 -28.57 -20.63 8.79
C VAL A 622 -28.02 -21.87 8.15
N ASP A 623 -28.61 -23.02 8.46
CA ASP A 623 -28.31 -24.30 7.83
C ASP A 623 -28.97 -24.37 6.44
N LEU A 624 -28.18 -24.46 5.36
CA LEU A 624 -28.62 -24.56 3.99
C LEU A 624 -28.56 -26.01 3.44
N GLY A 625 -28.33 -27.00 4.32
CA GLY A 625 -28.21 -28.42 3.98
C GLY A 625 -26.75 -28.86 3.80
N ASP A 626 -26.13 -28.59 2.67
CA ASP A 626 -24.74 -28.93 2.37
C ASP A 626 -23.73 -27.93 2.98
N ARG A 627 -24.20 -26.74 3.33
CA ARG A 627 -23.40 -25.64 3.88
C ARG A 627 -24.14 -24.89 5.00
N VAL A 628 -23.43 -24.12 5.77
CA VAL A 628 -23.98 -23.17 6.75
C VAL A 628 -23.58 -21.78 6.34
N ARG A 629 -24.55 -20.88 6.27
CA ARG A 629 -24.32 -19.44 6.06
C ARG A 629 -24.37 -18.72 7.39
N ALA A 630 -23.37 -17.85 7.66
CA ALA A 630 -23.30 -17.18 8.95
C ALA A 630 -22.73 -15.76 8.86
N LEU A 631 -23.06 -14.95 9.87
CA LEU A 631 -22.63 -13.58 10.03
C LEU A 631 -21.58 -13.45 11.13
N GLY A 632 -20.63 -12.53 10.98
CA GLY A 632 -19.68 -12.17 12.03
C GLY A 632 -19.27 -10.70 11.91
N CYS A 633 -19.04 -10.02 13.03
CA CYS A 633 -18.73 -8.61 13.06
C CYS A 633 -17.40 -8.31 13.76
N ALA A 634 -16.79 -7.17 13.39
CA ALA A 634 -15.60 -6.62 14.03
C ALA A 634 -15.56 -5.10 13.88
N LEU A 635 -14.89 -4.46 14.84
CA LEU A 635 -14.61 -3.03 14.84
C LEU A 635 -13.10 -2.79 14.70
N THR A 636 -12.73 -1.58 14.30
CA THR A 636 -11.32 -1.18 14.24
C THR A 636 -11.14 0.32 14.36
N MET A 637 -9.95 0.69 14.80
CA MET A 637 -9.39 2.03 14.67
C MET A 637 -7.99 2.00 14.08
N GLN A 638 -7.51 3.16 13.61
CA GLN A 638 -6.14 3.39 13.17
C GLN A 638 -5.73 4.82 13.56
N GLY A 639 -4.57 5.31 13.16
CA GLY A 639 -4.19 6.70 13.33
C GLY A 639 -4.25 7.48 12.03
N SER A 640 -4.23 8.82 12.15
CA SER A 640 -4.07 9.75 11.04
C SER A 640 -2.71 10.43 11.15
N GLY A 641 -1.68 9.80 10.59
CA GLY A 641 -0.29 10.19 10.81
C GLY A 641 0.24 9.76 12.19
N ILE A 642 1.47 10.16 12.49
CA ILE A 642 2.14 9.93 13.77
C ILE A 642 2.32 11.28 14.46
N SER A 643 1.71 11.44 15.64
CA SER A 643 1.75 12.65 16.47
C SER A 643 3.18 13.12 16.71
N ASN A 644 3.47 14.41 16.47
CA ASN A 644 4.77 15.08 16.62
C ASN A 644 5.93 14.48 15.80
N VAL A 645 5.67 13.56 14.86
CA VAL A 645 6.69 12.87 14.06
C VAL A 645 6.49 13.10 12.57
N ASP A 646 5.26 12.99 12.08
CA ASP A 646 4.97 13.19 10.67
C ASP A 646 4.99 14.67 10.31
N ILE A 647 5.85 15.01 9.37
CA ILE A 647 6.01 16.36 8.83
C ILE A 647 5.72 16.30 7.34
N ALA A 648 4.89 17.21 6.86
CA ALA A 648 4.63 17.43 5.45
C ALA A 648 4.90 18.88 5.08
N GLY A 649 5.45 19.11 3.88
CA GLY A 649 5.62 20.42 3.28
C GLY A 649 4.92 20.54 1.95
N ILE A 650 4.38 21.73 1.67
CA ILE A 650 3.77 22.08 0.39
C ILE A 650 4.32 23.44 -0.06
N ASP A 651 4.80 23.48 -1.29
CA ASP A 651 5.09 24.71 -2.03
C ASP A 651 4.00 24.95 -3.07
N MET A 652 3.47 26.16 -3.13
CA MET A 652 2.56 26.56 -4.20
C MET A 652 3.09 27.75 -4.97
N ARG A 653 2.79 27.81 -6.26
CA ARG A 653 3.15 28.93 -7.11
C ARG A 653 2.03 29.24 -8.10
N LEU A 654 1.64 30.50 -8.16
CA LEU A 654 0.78 31.03 -9.22
C LEU A 654 1.64 31.24 -10.47
N GLU A 655 1.32 30.52 -11.53
CA GLU A 655 2.03 30.59 -12.81
C GLU A 655 1.43 31.70 -13.70
N GLU A 656 2.18 32.17 -14.71
CA GLU A 656 1.86 33.30 -15.57
C GLU A 656 0.53 33.19 -16.33
N ASP A 657 0.02 31.98 -16.54
CA ASP A 657 -1.25 31.74 -17.24
C ASP A 657 -2.44 31.47 -16.25
N GLY A 658 -2.22 31.70 -14.95
CA GLY A 658 -3.25 31.59 -13.93
C GLY A 658 -3.48 30.16 -13.41
N PHE A 659 -2.71 29.15 -13.87
CA PHE A 659 -2.71 27.86 -13.21
C PHE A 659 -1.79 27.86 -11.98
N ILE A 660 -1.97 26.88 -11.10
CA ILE A 660 -1.25 26.81 -9.85
C ILE A 660 -0.46 25.50 -9.80
N THR A 661 0.84 25.60 -9.51
CA THR A 661 1.69 24.43 -9.31
C THR A 661 1.82 24.11 -7.82
N ILE A 662 1.63 22.84 -7.45
CA ILE A 662 1.93 22.31 -6.13
C ILE A 662 3.18 21.44 -6.21
N GLY A 663 4.21 21.78 -5.43
CA GLY A 663 5.36 20.95 -5.10
C GLY A 663 5.11 20.22 -3.79
N THR A 664 5.29 18.90 -3.77
CA THR A 664 5.06 18.06 -2.58
C THR A 664 6.10 16.95 -2.50
N GLY A 665 6.47 16.57 -1.27
CA GLY A 665 7.23 15.36 -0.99
C GLY A 665 6.37 14.11 -0.78
N ALA A 666 5.03 14.28 -0.71
CA ALA A 666 4.10 13.16 -0.56
C ALA A 666 4.11 12.23 -1.78
N THR A 667 4.01 10.94 -1.54
CA THR A 667 4.14 9.91 -2.58
C THR A 667 2.78 9.32 -2.93
N ASP A 668 2.34 9.48 -4.18
CA ASP A 668 1.20 8.73 -4.71
C ASP A 668 1.66 7.32 -5.14
N ASN A 669 1.25 6.29 -4.42
CA ASN A 669 1.48 4.88 -4.75
C ASN A 669 0.24 4.20 -5.39
N GLY A 670 -0.68 5.03 -5.89
CA GLY A 670 -1.91 4.65 -6.57
C GLY A 670 -3.19 5.11 -5.89
N MET A 671 -3.12 5.56 -4.62
CA MET A 671 -4.31 5.96 -3.85
C MET A 671 -4.92 7.30 -4.29
N GLY A 672 -4.23 8.12 -5.09
CA GLY A 672 -4.75 9.38 -5.60
C GLY A 672 -4.45 10.59 -4.73
N VAL A 673 -3.37 10.59 -3.93
CA VAL A 673 -3.01 11.73 -3.06
C VAL A 673 -2.81 13.01 -3.88
N ASP A 674 -2.22 12.93 -5.07
CA ASP A 674 -2.07 14.09 -5.96
C ASP A 674 -3.42 14.74 -6.29
N THR A 675 -4.47 13.93 -6.46
CA THR A 675 -5.83 14.41 -6.74
C THR A 675 -6.46 15.02 -5.48
N ILE A 676 -6.29 14.38 -4.31
CA ILE A 676 -6.81 14.86 -3.04
C ILE A 676 -6.18 16.22 -2.67
N LEU A 677 -4.86 16.37 -2.81
CA LEU A 677 -4.16 17.64 -2.54
C LEU A 677 -4.65 18.75 -3.47
N ALA A 678 -4.89 18.43 -4.75
CA ALA A 678 -5.44 19.39 -5.69
C ALA A 678 -6.88 19.79 -5.34
N GLN A 679 -7.74 18.87 -4.89
CA GLN A 679 -9.11 19.18 -4.46
C GLN A 679 -9.11 20.06 -3.20
N ILE A 680 -8.29 19.74 -2.19
CA ILE A 680 -8.17 20.52 -0.94
C ILE A 680 -7.70 21.96 -1.25
N ALA A 681 -6.64 22.11 -2.06
CA ALA A 681 -6.12 23.42 -2.43
C ALA A 681 -7.12 24.20 -3.29
N ALA A 682 -7.81 23.54 -4.22
CA ALA A 682 -8.82 24.17 -5.07
C ALA A 682 -10.02 24.68 -4.26
N GLU A 683 -10.48 23.91 -3.28
CA GLU A 683 -11.55 24.33 -2.36
C GLU A 683 -11.17 25.60 -1.60
N GLU A 684 -9.95 25.61 -1.01
CA GLU A 684 -9.48 26.77 -0.23
C GLU A 684 -9.26 28.01 -1.08
N LEU A 685 -8.78 27.86 -2.32
CA LEU A 685 -8.58 28.97 -3.26
C LEU A 685 -9.85 29.41 -3.97
N GLY A 686 -10.90 28.57 -3.97
CA GLY A 686 -12.12 28.80 -4.74
C GLY A 686 -11.97 28.54 -6.26
N VAL A 687 -10.91 27.86 -6.69
CA VAL A 687 -10.62 27.58 -8.12
C VAL A 687 -11.08 26.16 -8.50
N GLU A 688 -11.15 25.90 -9.81
CA GLU A 688 -11.35 24.54 -10.31
C GLU A 688 -10.08 23.71 -10.09
N SER A 689 -10.23 22.45 -9.62
CA SER A 689 -9.10 21.54 -9.40
C SER A 689 -8.28 21.27 -10.67
N SER A 690 -8.88 21.44 -11.86
CA SER A 690 -8.21 21.34 -13.16
C SER A 690 -7.11 22.38 -13.38
N LEU A 691 -7.19 23.52 -12.70
CA LEU A 691 -6.15 24.57 -12.73
C LEU A 691 -4.93 24.22 -11.86
N ILE A 692 -4.99 23.17 -11.08
CA ILE A 692 -3.90 22.77 -10.17
C ILE A 692 -3.08 21.64 -10.77
N VAL A 693 -1.78 21.86 -10.91
CA VAL A 693 -0.78 20.90 -11.38
C VAL A 693 0.04 20.44 -10.18
N VAL A 694 -0.02 19.14 -9.84
CA VAL A 694 0.80 18.56 -8.79
C VAL A 694 2.05 17.93 -9.39
N ARG A 695 3.22 18.33 -8.90
CA ARG A 695 4.52 17.80 -9.31
C ARG A 695 4.92 16.63 -8.45
N GLY A 696 5.41 15.56 -9.09
CA GLY A 696 5.95 14.38 -8.43
C GLY A 696 7.20 14.67 -7.59
N VAL A 697 7.63 13.68 -6.82
CA VAL A 697 8.70 13.84 -5.84
C VAL A 697 10.08 13.76 -6.49
N ASP A 698 10.85 14.80 -6.24
CA ASP A 698 12.30 14.89 -6.43
C ASP A 698 12.88 15.54 -5.17
N THR A 699 13.77 14.84 -4.46
CA THR A 699 14.30 15.30 -3.17
C THR A 699 15.15 16.57 -3.24
N ASP A 700 15.51 17.05 -4.43
CA ASP A 700 16.25 18.29 -4.60
C ASP A 700 15.33 19.51 -4.68
N VAL A 701 14.09 19.33 -5.13
CA VAL A 701 13.16 20.45 -5.39
C VAL A 701 11.83 20.34 -4.66
N SER A 702 11.46 19.14 -4.17
CA SER A 702 10.27 18.97 -3.35
C SER A 702 10.54 19.36 -1.91
N PRO A 703 9.58 20.00 -1.21
CA PRO A 703 9.69 20.17 0.23
C PRO A 703 9.72 18.82 0.94
N PHE A 704 10.29 18.79 2.15
CA PHE A 704 10.36 17.55 2.92
C PHE A 704 8.96 17.04 3.26
N ASP A 705 8.78 15.74 3.08
CA ASP A 705 7.61 14.98 3.54
C ASP A 705 8.12 13.61 4.00
N ALA A 706 7.53 13.11 5.07
CA ALA A 706 7.92 11.81 5.62
C ALA A 706 7.66 10.65 4.66
N GLY A 707 6.78 10.85 3.67
CA GLY A 707 6.41 9.86 2.67
C GLY A 707 5.03 9.26 2.90
N SER A 708 4.68 8.27 2.10
CA SER A 708 3.35 7.64 2.14
C SER A 708 3.34 6.48 3.15
N TYR A 709 3.17 6.81 4.44
CA TYR A 709 2.99 5.85 5.53
C TYR A 709 2.09 6.43 6.63
N ALA A 710 1.72 5.63 7.64
CA ALA A 710 0.85 6.00 8.76
C ALA A 710 -0.44 6.73 8.33
N SER A 711 -0.86 6.57 7.07
CA SER A 711 -2.05 7.20 6.47
C SER A 711 -2.07 8.73 6.56
N SER A 712 -0.90 9.38 6.54
CA SER A 712 -0.73 10.84 6.76
C SER A 712 -1.19 11.71 5.60
N GLY A 713 -1.29 11.19 4.36
CA GLY A 713 -1.44 11.97 3.14
C GLY A 713 -2.63 12.94 3.11
N THR A 714 -3.83 12.50 3.52
CA THR A 714 -5.02 13.39 3.57
C THR A 714 -4.96 14.32 4.78
N TYR A 715 -4.57 13.81 5.95
CA TYR A 715 -4.63 14.56 7.20
C TYR A 715 -3.47 15.54 7.34
N VAL A 716 -2.22 15.08 7.28
CA VAL A 716 -1.04 15.92 7.51
C VAL A 716 -0.68 16.72 6.25
N THR A 717 -0.49 16.03 5.11
CA THR A 717 -0.12 16.73 3.87
C THR A 717 -1.27 17.55 3.31
N GLY A 718 -2.52 17.07 3.47
CA GLY A 718 -3.72 17.83 3.12
C GLY A 718 -3.87 19.13 3.93
N LEU A 719 -3.52 19.12 5.23
CA LEU A 719 -3.51 20.34 6.04
C LEU A 719 -2.42 21.32 5.57
N ALA A 720 -1.23 20.83 5.25
CA ALA A 720 -0.18 21.67 4.66
C ALA A 720 -0.63 22.29 3.34
N ALA A 721 -1.36 21.53 2.49
CA ALA A 721 -1.91 22.03 1.23
C ALA A 721 -2.98 23.12 1.47
N LYS A 722 -3.87 22.92 2.44
CA LYS A 722 -4.87 23.94 2.83
C LYS A 722 -4.19 25.23 3.29
N ASN A 723 -3.21 25.11 4.20
CA ASN A 723 -2.51 26.27 4.76
C ASN A 723 -1.71 27.02 3.68
N ALA A 724 -1.02 26.33 2.77
CA ALA A 724 -0.33 26.98 1.65
C ALA A 724 -1.28 27.67 0.69
N ALA A 725 -2.47 27.10 0.46
CA ALA A 725 -3.52 27.70 -0.35
C ALA A 725 -4.08 28.97 0.29
N THR A 726 -4.32 28.96 1.63
CA THR A 726 -4.73 30.15 2.39
C THR A 726 -3.70 31.26 2.25
N GLU A 727 -2.42 30.96 2.47
CA GLU A 727 -1.32 31.93 2.33
C GLU A 727 -1.22 32.49 0.89
N LEU A 728 -1.39 31.64 -0.14
CA LEU A 728 -1.35 32.09 -1.53
C LEU A 728 -2.53 33.03 -1.83
N ARG A 729 -3.73 32.72 -1.36
CA ARG A 729 -4.93 33.57 -1.50
C ARG A 729 -4.71 34.94 -0.86
N GLU A 730 -4.15 34.98 0.33
CA GLU A 730 -3.82 36.24 1.03
C GLU A 730 -2.80 37.06 0.22
N LYS A 731 -1.73 36.41 -0.29
CA LYS A 731 -0.71 37.08 -1.12
C LYS A 731 -1.27 37.61 -2.42
N ILE A 732 -2.24 36.94 -3.04
CA ILE A 732 -2.96 37.45 -4.23
C ILE A 732 -3.68 38.77 -3.88
N CYS A 733 -4.42 38.80 -2.77
CA CYS A 733 -5.13 40.01 -2.33
C CYS A 733 -4.16 41.14 -1.98
N VAL A 734 -3.10 40.86 -1.22
CA VAL A 734 -2.07 41.85 -0.85
C VAL A 734 -1.37 42.42 -2.10
N LYS A 735 -1.02 41.59 -3.05
CA LYS A 735 -0.37 42.05 -4.28
C LYS A 735 -1.28 42.93 -5.13
N ALA A 736 -2.55 42.55 -5.26
CA ALA A 736 -3.53 43.38 -5.97
C ALA A 736 -3.77 44.73 -5.26
N ALA A 737 -3.82 44.73 -3.91
CA ALA A 737 -3.95 45.97 -3.13
C ALA A 737 -2.77 46.90 -3.36
N GLN A 738 -1.54 46.38 -3.39
CA GLN A 738 -0.34 47.16 -3.72
C GLN A 738 -0.39 47.71 -5.15
N MET A 739 -0.88 46.93 -6.13
CA MET A 739 -1.02 47.39 -7.53
C MET A 739 -2.04 48.50 -7.67
N TRP A 740 -3.07 48.50 -6.84
CA TRP A 740 -4.19 49.44 -6.95
C TRP A 740 -4.12 50.58 -5.94
N ASP A 741 -3.12 50.59 -5.05
CA ASP A 741 -2.94 51.57 -3.97
C ASP A 741 -4.20 51.66 -3.06
N VAL A 742 -4.61 50.46 -2.53
CA VAL A 742 -5.78 50.32 -1.65
C VAL A 742 -5.41 49.42 -0.44
N ASP A 743 -6.28 49.34 0.55
CA ASP A 743 -6.13 48.36 1.64
C ASP A 743 -6.38 46.93 1.14
N ALA A 744 -5.62 45.97 1.62
CA ALA A 744 -5.81 44.54 1.29
C ALA A 744 -7.20 44.03 1.69
N ALA A 745 -7.82 44.61 2.74
CA ALA A 745 -9.18 44.30 3.15
C ALA A 745 -10.24 44.69 2.12
N ASP A 746 -9.93 45.62 1.23
CA ASP A 746 -10.82 46.04 0.14
C ASP A 746 -10.69 45.17 -1.11
N VAL A 747 -9.81 44.16 -1.11
CA VAL A 747 -9.59 43.27 -2.25
C VAL A 747 -10.16 41.87 -1.95
N VAL A 748 -10.84 41.31 -2.93
CA VAL A 748 -11.38 39.94 -2.88
C VAL A 748 -10.85 39.12 -4.03
N PHE A 749 -10.43 37.91 -3.73
CA PHE A 749 -10.19 36.83 -4.69
C PHE A 749 -11.25 35.74 -4.47
N ASP A 750 -12.09 35.52 -5.48
CA ASP A 750 -13.22 34.58 -5.44
C ASP A 750 -12.94 33.26 -6.20
N GLY A 751 -11.70 33.04 -6.61
CA GLY A 751 -11.23 31.91 -7.40
C GLY A 751 -11.20 32.16 -8.91
N GLN A 752 -12.01 33.06 -9.42
CA GLN A 752 -12.05 33.43 -10.83
C GLN A 752 -11.51 34.84 -11.07
N TYR A 753 -11.87 35.77 -10.20
CA TYR A 753 -11.52 37.19 -10.32
C TYR A 753 -10.80 37.72 -9.09
N VAL A 754 -9.81 38.59 -9.34
CA VAL A 754 -9.18 39.42 -8.33
C VAL A 754 -9.76 40.85 -8.54
N ARG A 755 -10.44 41.38 -7.53
CA ARG A 755 -11.22 42.64 -7.67
C ARG A 755 -11.37 43.36 -6.34
N LEU A 756 -11.83 44.61 -6.41
CA LEU A 756 -12.31 45.29 -5.21
C LEU A 756 -13.55 44.59 -4.65
N SER A 757 -13.74 44.68 -3.35
CA SER A 757 -14.88 44.11 -2.63
C SER A 757 -16.21 44.73 -3.13
N ASP A 758 -16.26 46.05 -3.42
CA ASP A 758 -17.37 46.68 -4.13
C ASP A 758 -17.23 46.40 -5.66
N GLU A 759 -18.04 45.50 -6.18
CA GLU A 759 -17.98 45.06 -7.57
C GLU A 759 -18.28 46.19 -8.55
N ARG A 760 -19.16 47.13 -8.20
CA ARG A 760 -19.44 48.27 -9.04
C ARG A 760 -18.21 49.18 -9.15
N ALA A 761 -17.63 49.56 -8.03
CA ALA A 761 -16.38 50.35 -8.00
C ALA A 761 -15.24 49.62 -8.70
N ALA A 762 -15.16 48.30 -8.57
CA ALA A 762 -14.15 47.47 -9.25
C ALA A 762 -14.23 47.63 -10.78
N ARG A 763 -15.44 47.53 -11.35
CA ARG A 763 -15.66 47.70 -12.81
C ARG A 763 -15.45 49.14 -13.29
N GLU A 764 -15.99 50.12 -12.55
CA GLU A 764 -15.85 51.54 -12.90
C GLU A 764 -14.40 52.03 -12.86
N GLN A 765 -13.57 51.47 -11.94
CA GLN A 765 -12.16 51.82 -11.79
C GLN A 765 -11.20 50.88 -12.51
N ASN A 766 -11.71 49.92 -13.31
CA ASN A 766 -10.92 48.91 -14.00
C ASN A 766 -10.02 48.04 -13.05
N ARG A 767 -10.54 47.79 -11.85
CA ARG A 767 -9.92 46.97 -10.77
C ARG A 767 -10.63 45.64 -10.65
N TYR A 768 -10.84 44.97 -11.77
CA TYR A 768 -11.55 43.70 -11.92
C TYR A 768 -10.79 42.89 -12.97
N LEU A 769 -9.97 41.95 -12.50
CA LEU A 769 -9.07 41.13 -13.34
C LEU A 769 -9.41 39.65 -13.23
N THR A 770 -9.35 38.90 -14.31
CA THR A 770 -9.34 37.45 -14.23
C THR A 770 -8.05 37.00 -13.53
N LEU A 771 -8.07 35.82 -12.89
CA LEU A 771 -6.85 35.27 -12.27
C LEU A 771 -5.69 35.18 -13.27
N ARG A 772 -5.99 34.81 -14.51
CA ARG A 772 -5.02 34.79 -15.62
C ARG A 772 -4.38 36.15 -15.89
N ASP A 773 -5.22 37.21 -16.08
CA ASP A 773 -4.71 38.53 -16.36
C ASP A 773 -3.90 39.09 -15.18
N PHE A 774 -4.37 38.85 -13.96
CA PHE A 774 -3.65 39.21 -12.74
C PHE A 774 -2.28 38.51 -12.65
N ALA A 775 -2.24 37.18 -12.86
CA ALA A 775 -0.99 36.40 -12.85
C ALA A 775 0.01 36.95 -13.91
N ASN A 776 -0.47 37.23 -15.12
CA ASN A 776 0.35 37.83 -16.17
C ASN A 776 0.97 39.19 -15.77
N LEU A 777 0.18 40.04 -15.12
CA LEU A 777 0.67 41.35 -14.64
C LEU A 777 1.72 41.21 -13.54
N CYS A 778 1.56 40.22 -12.64
CA CYS A 778 2.53 39.94 -11.58
C CYS A 778 3.90 39.54 -12.16
N VAL A 779 3.94 38.69 -13.17
CA VAL A 779 5.20 38.15 -13.73
C VAL A 779 5.89 39.16 -14.66
N LYS A 780 5.13 39.97 -15.42
CA LYS A 780 5.66 40.87 -16.49
C LYS A 780 6.24 42.18 -16.00
N ASN A 781 6.59 42.34 -14.75
CA ASN A 781 7.24 43.54 -14.19
C ASN A 781 6.40 44.85 -14.22
N ILE A 782 5.14 44.79 -14.61
CA ILE A 782 4.22 45.97 -14.56
C ILE A 782 3.85 46.26 -13.08
N ALA A 783 3.90 45.24 -12.25
CA ALA A 783 3.58 45.30 -10.80
C ALA A 783 4.77 44.97 -9.91
N GLY A 784 6.01 45.15 -10.40
CA GLY A 784 7.21 44.86 -9.63
C GLY A 784 7.82 43.48 -9.88
N GLY A 785 7.34 42.70 -10.90
CA GLY A 785 8.00 41.46 -11.39
C GLY A 785 8.18 40.35 -10.36
N ASP A 786 7.11 39.93 -9.70
CA ASP A 786 7.17 38.94 -8.63
C ASP A 786 6.27 37.74 -8.92
N ALA A 787 6.85 36.52 -8.91
CA ALA A 787 6.09 35.30 -8.95
C ALA A 787 5.51 35.00 -7.56
N LEU A 788 4.19 34.94 -7.44
CA LEU A 788 3.54 34.68 -6.16
C LEU A 788 3.72 33.21 -5.77
N THR A 789 4.37 32.99 -4.63
CA THR A 789 4.62 31.66 -4.04
C THR A 789 4.17 31.64 -2.59
N SER A 790 3.75 30.48 -2.14
CA SER A 790 3.50 30.20 -0.72
C SER A 790 4.18 28.91 -0.30
N HIS A 791 4.46 28.78 1.00
CA HIS A 791 5.02 27.58 1.60
C HIS A 791 4.34 27.33 2.94
N ALA A 792 3.86 26.11 3.16
CA ALA A 792 3.38 25.70 4.46
C ALA A 792 3.90 24.31 4.83
N SER A 793 4.14 24.13 6.13
CA SER A 793 4.43 22.82 6.71
C SER A 793 3.40 22.49 7.77
N ALA A 794 3.09 21.21 7.92
CA ALA A 794 2.24 20.69 8.98
C ALA A 794 2.97 19.60 9.75
N CYS A 795 2.89 19.70 11.09
CA CYS A 795 3.28 18.65 12.03
C CYS A 795 2.29 18.76 13.21
N LEU A 796 1.53 17.73 13.45
CA LEU A 796 0.40 17.80 14.37
C LEU A 796 0.69 17.07 15.67
N PRO A 797 0.26 17.59 16.83
CA PRO A 797 0.50 16.98 18.14
C PRO A 797 -0.45 15.82 18.44
N VAL A 798 -1.43 15.57 17.59
CA VAL A 798 -2.45 14.52 17.74
C VAL A 798 -2.53 13.64 16.50
N SER A 799 -3.05 12.43 16.68
CA SER A 799 -3.26 11.44 15.60
C SER A 799 -4.70 10.93 15.67
N PRO A 800 -5.70 11.74 15.25
CA PRO A 800 -7.10 11.38 15.41
C PRO A 800 -7.42 10.08 14.68
N PRO A 801 -8.10 9.14 15.35
CA PRO A 801 -8.37 7.85 14.76
C PRO A 801 -9.52 7.89 13.74
N PRO A 802 -9.34 7.34 12.54
CA PRO A 802 -10.43 6.85 11.72
C PRO A 802 -10.96 5.55 12.33
N PHE A 803 -12.24 5.27 12.12
CA PHE A 803 -12.90 4.06 12.59
C PHE A 803 -13.56 3.30 11.45
N MET A 804 -13.76 1.99 11.65
CA MET A 804 -14.54 1.17 10.73
C MET A 804 -15.24 0.05 11.49
N ALA A 805 -16.48 -0.23 11.11
CA ALA A 805 -17.20 -1.46 11.41
C ALA A 805 -17.27 -2.32 10.15
N GLY A 806 -17.03 -3.62 10.30
CA GLY A 806 -17.11 -4.59 9.21
C GLY A 806 -17.90 -5.83 9.63
N ILE A 807 -18.80 -6.29 8.75
CA ILE A 807 -19.60 -7.50 8.96
C ILE A 807 -19.43 -8.40 7.75
N ALA A 808 -18.97 -9.62 8.01
CA ALA A 808 -18.83 -10.67 7.00
C ALA A 808 -20.06 -11.60 7.00
N GLU A 809 -20.55 -11.96 5.82
CA GLU A 809 -21.44 -13.09 5.59
C GLU A 809 -20.65 -14.16 4.86
N VAL A 810 -20.52 -15.34 5.46
CA VAL A 810 -19.76 -16.46 4.91
C VAL A 810 -20.64 -17.68 4.71
N GLU A 811 -20.25 -18.55 3.77
CA GLU A 811 -20.74 -19.93 3.67
C GLU A 811 -19.59 -20.88 3.98
N VAL A 812 -19.86 -21.85 4.87
CA VAL A 812 -18.93 -22.94 5.17
C VAL A 812 -19.53 -24.25 4.65
N ASP A 813 -18.81 -24.92 3.76
CA ASP A 813 -19.17 -26.23 3.24
C ASP A 813 -18.94 -27.30 4.32
N LYS A 814 -19.98 -28.06 4.66
CA LYS A 814 -19.93 -29.02 5.78
C LYS A 814 -19.05 -30.23 5.51
N ALA A 815 -18.85 -30.59 4.24
CA ALA A 815 -18.07 -31.76 3.87
C ALA A 815 -16.58 -31.45 3.77
N THR A 816 -16.23 -30.24 3.34
CA THR A 816 -14.85 -29.87 3.05
C THR A 816 -14.27 -28.81 3.97
N GLY A 817 -15.10 -28.10 4.73
CA GLY A 817 -14.68 -26.95 5.53
C GLY A 817 -14.32 -25.69 4.70
N LYS A 818 -14.55 -25.70 3.40
CA LYS A 818 -14.28 -24.55 2.54
C LYS A 818 -15.11 -23.35 2.99
N VAL A 819 -14.44 -22.26 3.31
CA VAL A 819 -15.06 -20.97 3.64
C VAL A 819 -15.15 -20.13 2.38
N THR A 820 -16.32 -19.58 2.09
CA THR A 820 -16.56 -18.65 1.00
C THR A 820 -17.19 -17.38 1.54
N VAL A 821 -16.56 -16.22 1.31
CA VAL A 821 -17.18 -14.94 1.63
C VAL A 821 -18.23 -14.62 0.59
N VAL A 822 -19.48 -14.45 1.03
CA VAL A 822 -20.63 -14.17 0.15
C VAL A 822 -20.81 -12.68 0.03
N ASP A 823 -20.77 -11.97 1.17
CA ASP A 823 -21.01 -10.54 1.24
C ASP A 823 -20.18 -9.93 2.38
N TYR A 824 -19.77 -8.68 2.21
CA TYR A 824 -19.07 -7.92 3.23
C TYR A 824 -19.61 -6.49 3.27
N ALA A 825 -20.27 -6.14 4.36
CA ALA A 825 -20.77 -4.79 4.61
C ALA A 825 -19.82 -4.04 5.54
N ALA A 826 -19.41 -2.85 5.14
CA ALA A 826 -18.53 -2.00 5.95
C ALA A 826 -19.02 -0.55 5.98
N ALA A 827 -18.89 0.09 7.13
CA ALA A 827 -19.05 1.53 7.26
C ALA A 827 -17.81 2.15 7.88
N VAL A 828 -17.38 3.28 7.32
CA VAL A 828 -16.09 3.92 7.63
C VAL A 828 -16.31 5.36 8.08
N ASP A 829 -15.70 5.73 9.20
CA ASP A 829 -15.53 7.11 9.64
C ASP A 829 -14.10 7.57 9.31
N CYS A 830 -13.95 8.33 8.26
CA CYS A 830 -12.71 9.01 7.89
C CYS A 830 -12.83 10.54 7.95
N GLY A 831 -13.73 11.04 8.80
CA GLY A 831 -14.07 12.45 8.84
C GLY A 831 -14.82 12.90 7.59
N THR A 832 -14.60 14.12 7.13
CA THR A 832 -15.11 14.58 5.83
C THR A 832 -14.46 13.78 4.69
N VAL A 833 -15.29 13.23 3.82
CA VAL A 833 -14.84 12.40 2.68
C VAL A 833 -14.44 13.32 1.52
N ILE A 834 -13.15 13.54 1.32
CA ILE A 834 -12.64 14.47 0.30
C ILE A 834 -13.03 14.04 -1.13
N ASN A 835 -12.91 12.73 -1.45
CA ASN A 835 -13.34 12.17 -2.74
C ASN A 835 -13.95 10.79 -2.52
N GLU A 836 -15.25 10.69 -2.69
CA GLU A 836 -15.99 9.46 -2.36
C GLU A 836 -15.56 8.24 -3.20
N ALA A 837 -15.29 8.40 -4.50
CA ALA A 837 -14.90 7.28 -5.35
C ALA A 837 -13.53 6.73 -4.94
N LEU A 838 -12.56 7.61 -4.66
CA LEU A 838 -11.22 7.20 -4.24
C LEU A 838 -11.23 6.62 -2.81
N ALA A 839 -12.01 7.18 -1.90
CA ALA A 839 -12.17 6.65 -0.54
C ALA A 839 -12.82 5.25 -0.55
N ARG A 840 -13.88 5.05 -1.35
CA ARG A 840 -14.56 3.77 -1.47
C ARG A 840 -13.63 2.68 -1.98
N VAL A 841 -12.90 2.96 -3.05
CA VAL A 841 -11.98 1.95 -3.62
C VAL A 841 -10.79 1.64 -2.70
N GLN A 842 -10.38 2.57 -1.82
CA GLN A 842 -9.45 2.28 -0.74
C GLN A 842 -10.03 1.26 0.24
N ALA A 843 -11.30 1.42 0.62
CA ALA A 843 -11.97 0.48 1.53
C ALA A 843 -12.16 -0.90 0.88
N GLU A 844 -12.69 -0.96 -0.35
CA GLU A 844 -12.87 -2.20 -1.11
C GLU A 844 -11.53 -2.97 -1.23
N GLY A 845 -10.44 -2.27 -1.58
CA GLY A 845 -9.11 -2.88 -1.72
C GLY A 845 -8.51 -3.34 -0.38
N GLY A 846 -8.75 -2.63 0.71
CA GLY A 846 -8.30 -3.03 2.05
C GLY A 846 -9.04 -4.25 2.58
N ILE A 847 -10.36 -4.27 2.42
CA ILE A 847 -11.22 -5.41 2.79
C ILE A 847 -10.78 -6.67 2.03
N ALA A 848 -10.57 -6.58 0.71
CA ALA A 848 -10.10 -7.70 -0.09
C ALA A 848 -8.73 -8.24 0.38
N GLN A 849 -7.80 -7.37 0.77
CA GLN A 849 -6.53 -7.79 1.39
C GLN A 849 -6.74 -8.46 2.74
N GLY A 850 -7.65 -7.95 3.56
CA GLY A 850 -8.00 -8.55 4.85
C GLY A 850 -8.64 -9.94 4.70
N ILE A 851 -9.55 -10.13 3.72
CA ILE A 851 -10.13 -11.44 3.39
C ILE A 851 -9.02 -12.41 2.94
N GLY A 852 -8.07 -11.93 2.10
CA GLY A 852 -6.91 -12.71 1.69
C GLY A 852 -6.06 -13.17 2.88
N HIS A 853 -5.82 -12.28 3.85
CA HIS A 853 -5.09 -12.61 5.09
C HIS A 853 -5.86 -13.61 5.96
N ALA A 854 -7.18 -13.45 6.06
CA ALA A 854 -8.01 -14.35 6.86
C ALA A 854 -8.04 -15.79 6.32
N LEU A 855 -8.05 -15.99 4.99
CA LEU A 855 -8.40 -17.27 4.36
C LEU A 855 -7.31 -17.92 3.51
N TYR A 856 -6.39 -17.17 2.90
CA TYR A 856 -5.58 -17.70 1.79
C TYR A 856 -4.09 -17.49 1.91
N GLU A 857 -3.67 -16.33 2.41
CA GLU A 857 -2.30 -15.84 2.29
C GLU A 857 -1.42 -16.32 3.44
N ILE A 858 -0.26 -16.90 3.14
CA ILE A 858 0.73 -17.31 4.13
C ILE A 858 2.14 -17.29 3.54
N VAL A 859 3.11 -16.80 4.32
CA VAL A 859 4.54 -16.97 4.10
C VAL A 859 4.99 -18.19 4.90
N GLU A 860 5.25 -19.29 4.19
CA GLU A 860 5.54 -20.60 4.81
C GLU A 860 6.98 -21.01 4.52
N HIS A 861 7.70 -21.41 5.57
CA HIS A 861 9.04 -21.97 5.48
C HIS A 861 9.04 -23.47 5.81
N ASP A 862 10.00 -24.21 5.24
CA ASP A 862 10.26 -25.59 5.68
C ASP A 862 11.17 -25.59 6.93
N ASP A 863 11.46 -26.78 7.43
CA ASP A 863 12.31 -27.05 8.60
C ASP A 863 13.79 -26.59 8.43
N ARG A 864 14.19 -26.21 7.22
CA ARG A 864 15.49 -25.64 6.90
C ARG A 864 15.44 -24.14 6.64
N GLY A 865 14.29 -23.51 6.87
CA GLY A 865 14.04 -22.09 6.61
C GLY A 865 13.93 -21.73 5.13
N ARG A 866 13.68 -22.71 4.23
CA ARG A 866 13.46 -22.44 2.81
C ARG A 866 12.00 -22.07 2.58
N LEU A 867 11.78 -20.95 1.88
CA LEU A 867 10.45 -20.46 1.60
C LEU A 867 9.72 -21.36 0.59
N ARG A 868 8.53 -21.85 0.94
CA ARG A 868 7.65 -22.66 0.08
C ARG A 868 6.73 -21.81 -0.79
N THR A 869 6.37 -20.62 -0.34
CA THR A 869 5.39 -19.73 -0.96
C THR A 869 6.05 -18.56 -1.71
N GLY A 870 7.08 -18.85 -2.52
CA GLY A 870 7.94 -17.85 -3.15
C GLY A 870 7.40 -17.18 -4.44
N ASN A 871 6.24 -17.59 -4.97
CA ASN A 871 5.67 -17.03 -6.19
C ASN A 871 4.14 -17.11 -6.20
N PHE A 872 3.45 -16.50 -7.19
CA PHE A 872 1.99 -16.50 -7.24
C PHE A 872 1.33 -17.85 -7.60
N MET A 873 2.10 -18.91 -7.87
CA MET A 873 1.58 -20.27 -7.97
C MET A 873 1.40 -20.89 -6.58
N SER A 874 2.29 -20.59 -5.65
CA SER A 874 2.30 -21.11 -4.28
C SER A 874 1.71 -20.12 -3.26
N TYR A 875 2.01 -18.82 -3.37
CA TYR A 875 1.39 -17.75 -2.57
C TYR A 875 0.04 -17.35 -3.17
N LYS A 876 -1.06 -17.64 -2.47
CA LYS A 876 -2.43 -17.48 -2.98
C LYS A 876 -2.99 -16.10 -2.69
N LEU A 877 -3.05 -15.25 -3.73
CA LEU A 877 -3.81 -14.00 -3.67
C LEU A 877 -5.29 -14.27 -3.99
N PRO A 878 -6.24 -13.63 -3.29
CA PRO A 878 -7.64 -13.73 -3.66
C PRO A 878 -7.89 -13.15 -5.06
N THR A 879 -8.69 -13.84 -5.81
CA THR A 879 -9.20 -13.43 -7.13
C THR A 879 -10.59 -12.82 -7.00
N ARG A 880 -11.20 -12.42 -8.12
CA ARG A 880 -12.59 -11.95 -8.16
C ARG A 880 -13.61 -12.99 -7.69
N LEU A 881 -13.26 -14.28 -7.76
CA LEU A 881 -14.10 -15.39 -7.33
C LEU A 881 -14.07 -15.65 -5.81
N ASP A 882 -13.08 -15.11 -5.13
CA ASP A 882 -12.78 -15.45 -3.72
C ASP A 882 -13.31 -14.40 -2.74
N ILE A 883 -13.76 -13.23 -3.23
CA ILE A 883 -14.02 -12.06 -2.37
C ILE A 883 -15.51 -11.84 -2.10
N GLY A 884 -16.40 -12.33 -2.94
CA GLY A 884 -17.82 -12.05 -2.84
C GLY A 884 -18.18 -10.61 -3.21
N SER A 885 -19.25 -10.07 -2.60
CA SER A 885 -19.66 -8.67 -2.75
C SER A 885 -19.06 -7.83 -1.61
N ILE A 886 -18.60 -6.63 -1.91
CA ILE A 886 -18.15 -5.67 -0.90
C ILE A 886 -18.98 -4.39 -1.04
N ARG A 887 -19.66 -4.02 0.06
CA ARG A 887 -20.47 -2.80 0.15
C ARG A 887 -19.89 -1.88 1.19
N VAL A 888 -19.58 -0.63 0.79
CA VAL A 888 -18.93 0.35 1.66
C VAL A 888 -19.80 1.59 1.79
N ALA A 889 -20.13 1.95 3.02
CA ALA A 889 -20.75 3.21 3.39
C ALA A 889 -19.76 4.11 4.15
N PHE A 890 -20.08 5.41 4.23
CA PHE A 890 -19.37 6.38 5.05
C PHE A 890 -20.30 6.97 6.09
N GLU A 891 -19.81 7.10 7.32
CA GLU A 891 -20.45 7.80 8.41
C GLU A 891 -19.58 9.00 8.80
N PRO A 892 -19.86 10.22 8.32
CA PRO A 892 -18.96 11.33 8.51
C PRO A 892 -18.93 11.80 9.97
N SER A 893 -17.77 12.24 10.41
CA SER A 893 -17.51 13.02 11.60
C SER A 893 -16.71 14.26 11.22
N TYR A 894 -16.51 15.21 12.11
CA TYR A 894 -15.74 16.42 11.81
C TYR A 894 -14.53 16.53 12.74
N GLU A 895 -13.34 16.29 12.19
CA GLU A 895 -12.10 16.44 12.94
C GLU A 895 -11.51 17.84 12.80
N PRO A 896 -11.60 18.69 13.84
CA PRO A 896 -11.25 20.10 13.73
C PRO A 896 -9.76 20.35 13.42
N THR A 897 -8.88 19.37 13.67
CA THR A 897 -7.45 19.48 13.38
C THR A 897 -7.09 19.06 11.96
N GLY A 898 -8.02 18.44 11.21
CA GLY A 898 -7.81 18.01 9.83
C GLY A 898 -8.28 19.05 8.79
N PRO A 899 -7.84 18.92 7.52
CA PRO A 899 -8.31 19.80 6.45
C PRO A 899 -9.81 19.56 6.20
N PHE A 900 -10.63 20.59 6.43
CA PHE A 900 -12.10 20.54 6.28
C PHE A 900 -12.76 19.39 7.08
N GLY A 901 -12.19 19.02 8.23
CA GLY A 901 -12.73 17.95 9.07
C GLY A 901 -12.34 16.53 8.67
N ALA A 902 -11.45 16.34 7.70
CA ALA A 902 -11.03 15.03 7.23
C ALA A 902 -10.05 14.33 8.18
N LYS A 903 -10.15 13.00 8.27
CA LYS A 903 -9.19 12.06 8.87
C LYS A 903 -8.56 11.19 7.78
N SER A 904 -7.81 10.18 8.17
CA SER A 904 -7.25 9.20 7.25
C SER A 904 -8.23 8.05 6.90
N ILE A 905 -7.89 7.25 5.86
CA ILE A 905 -8.62 6.03 5.50
C ILE A 905 -7.69 4.89 5.10
N GLY A 906 -6.42 5.19 4.79
CA GLY A 906 -5.52 4.27 4.09
C GLY A 906 -5.34 2.89 4.73
N GLU A 907 -5.32 2.77 6.04
CA GLU A 907 -4.97 1.54 6.76
C GLU A 907 -6.12 0.92 7.55
N VAL A 908 -7.04 1.70 8.09
CA VAL A 908 -8.16 1.20 8.92
C VAL A 908 -8.98 0.11 8.20
N VAL A 909 -9.06 0.20 6.90
CA VAL A 909 -9.91 -0.63 6.02
C VAL A 909 -9.47 -2.09 5.83
N ILE A 910 -8.29 -2.49 6.33
CA ILE A 910 -7.83 -3.89 6.23
C ILE A 910 -8.07 -4.69 7.52
N ASN A 911 -8.37 -4.04 8.62
CA ASN A 911 -8.25 -4.66 9.94
C ASN A 911 -9.45 -5.55 10.30
N THR A 912 -10.69 -5.15 9.97
CA THR A 912 -11.91 -5.86 10.40
C THR A 912 -12.12 -7.24 9.79
N PRO A 913 -11.71 -7.56 8.53
CA PRO A 913 -12.05 -8.84 7.92
C PRO A 913 -11.54 -10.08 8.68
N LEU A 914 -10.38 -9.99 9.37
CA LEU A 914 -9.79 -11.12 10.05
C LEU A 914 -10.74 -11.65 11.15
N ALA A 915 -11.15 -10.78 12.05
CA ALA A 915 -12.02 -11.14 13.17
C ALA A 915 -13.47 -11.33 12.73
N ALA A 916 -13.97 -10.55 11.76
CA ALA A 916 -15.33 -10.71 11.26
C ALA A 916 -15.54 -12.07 10.55
N VAL A 917 -14.57 -12.49 9.73
CA VAL A 917 -14.62 -13.82 9.07
C VAL A 917 -14.46 -14.94 10.10
N ALA A 918 -13.53 -14.80 11.07
CA ALA A 918 -13.35 -15.81 12.13
C ALA A 918 -14.63 -15.97 12.96
N SER A 919 -15.29 -14.87 13.34
CA SER A 919 -16.57 -14.90 14.06
C SER A 919 -17.67 -15.57 13.23
N ALA A 920 -17.78 -15.24 11.94
CA ALA A 920 -18.76 -15.86 11.06
C ALA A 920 -18.52 -17.39 10.90
N VAL A 921 -17.26 -17.82 10.82
CA VAL A 921 -16.90 -19.23 10.77
C VAL A 921 -17.25 -19.93 12.11
N ALA A 922 -16.99 -19.27 13.25
CA ALA A 922 -17.36 -19.80 14.55
C ALA A 922 -18.89 -20.00 14.69
N HIS A 923 -19.69 -19.03 14.25
CA HIS A 923 -21.15 -19.18 14.22
C HIS A 923 -21.62 -20.28 13.25
N ALA A 924 -20.92 -20.50 12.12
CA ALA A 924 -21.26 -21.55 11.15
C ALA A 924 -20.92 -22.95 11.63
N THR A 925 -19.84 -23.14 12.36
CA THR A 925 -19.26 -24.45 12.69
C THR A 925 -19.38 -24.82 14.17
N GLY A 926 -19.56 -23.84 15.06
CA GLY A 926 -19.48 -24.01 16.51
C GLY A 926 -18.03 -24.06 17.04
N HIS A 927 -17.03 -23.84 16.18
CA HIS A 927 -15.61 -23.93 16.53
C HIS A 927 -14.94 -22.56 16.44
N GLN A 928 -14.27 -22.15 17.53
CA GLN A 928 -13.48 -20.93 17.57
C GLN A 928 -12.14 -21.15 16.88
N VAL A 929 -11.83 -20.37 15.81
CA VAL A 929 -10.54 -20.39 15.13
C VAL A 929 -9.66 -19.27 15.64
N ARG A 930 -8.55 -19.62 16.31
CA ARG A 930 -7.61 -18.68 16.95
C ARG A 930 -6.29 -18.54 16.21
N SER A 931 -6.11 -19.24 15.09
CA SER A 931 -4.90 -19.17 14.27
C SER A 931 -5.24 -18.96 12.79
N LEU A 932 -4.63 -17.94 12.18
CA LEU A 932 -4.79 -17.63 10.77
C LEU A 932 -3.68 -18.27 9.91
N PRO A 933 -3.93 -18.53 8.60
CA PRO A 933 -5.20 -18.39 7.90
C PRO A 933 -6.19 -19.46 8.35
N ILE A 934 -7.50 -19.18 8.17
CA ILE A 934 -8.58 -20.13 8.44
C ILE A 934 -8.62 -21.12 7.28
N THR A 935 -7.90 -22.24 7.43
CA THR A 935 -7.92 -23.31 6.44
C THR A 935 -9.23 -24.10 6.56
N PRO A 936 -9.63 -24.86 5.51
CA PRO A 936 -10.78 -25.77 5.58
C PRO A 936 -10.68 -26.75 6.77
N GLU A 937 -9.50 -27.23 7.08
CA GLU A 937 -9.24 -28.13 8.21
C GLU A 937 -9.53 -27.46 9.55
N LYS A 938 -9.00 -26.23 9.77
CA LYS A 938 -9.26 -25.46 10.99
C LYS A 938 -10.74 -25.10 11.15
N ALA A 939 -11.43 -24.79 10.05
CA ALA A 939 -12.87 -24.51 10.07
C ALA A 939 -13.69 -25.71 10.56
N LEU A 940 -13.29 -26.94 10.18
CA LEU A 940 -13.99 -28.16 10.59
C LEU A 940 -13.59 -28.66 11.98
N LEU A 941 -12.33 -28.53 12.38
CA LEU A 941 -11.78 -29.15 13.59
C LEU A 941 -11.67 -28.20 14.78
N GLY A 942 -11.69 -26.88 14.53
CA GLY A 942 -11.57 -25.86 15.58
C GLY A 942 -10.14 -25.71 16.14
N GLU A 943 -9.10 -25.88 15.32
CA GLU A 943 -7.68 -25.80 15.71
C GLU A 943 -7.06 -24.41 15.52
#